data_20e7f751b7dc187c0c821ee12122ac59
#
_entry.id   20e7f751b7dc187c0c821ee12122ac59
#
_cell.length_a   1.000
_cell.length_b   1.000
_cell.length_c   1.000
_cell.angle_alpha   90.00
_cell.angle_beta   90.00
_cell.angle_gamma   90.00
#
_symmetry.space_group_name_H-M   'P 1'
#
loop_
_entity.id
_entity.type
_entity.pdbx_description
1 polymer ?
#
loop_
_entity_poly.entity_id
_entity_poly.type
_entity_poly.pdbx_seq_one_letter_code
_entity_poly.pdbx_strand_id
1 'polypeptide(L)'
;MKKLMMAVALAFVSMAGMAQNFRANLDESVKPGDDFWQYAVGNWLKNNPIDKEYPMNGAFIDLEKANELRINALIMKYADKKDLPQGSDGQKIGALYRLLMDSVSRNKMGYEPIMPYLKQIRSIKTREEAMKVMAELDAKGFNTAPYGLGLSLNPFNSSTLMMSVRHGGASLAQEYYAEPNEQQQAEVAAKKSLYKDFLKMVGNSDADAERMMQAEWAIEHRIGVKKLNQVESRDPMKTIHFTTWEQLLKDFKGIDWVAYRDALNAPKDIDTLNVEQPEPLHEVEKVLAETSVDDLKAYMELKAVYSYCDYLNDAFEDRLFEYRKAVSGVQEQKPRWKRAVAEIDDNLSETIGKLYVAEYFPETSKQRVYRLVKDLQQAFEDRLKDNTWMSDSTKAKAVEKLHTMYINIGYPDKWEDMEKFIDIREDQNLVENFIRIKQEVRAANYRKYWRKPFNKKLMPMPPQMVNACYVPNFNSINFPAAILQPPFFDPEADYACNYGAVGTVIGHEMSHGFDDEGCQFDKDGNLVNWWGAEDKAKYDERTKVLAEWFSEQEALPGLKVNGEKTLGENIGDNGGIQVAYRAFENRLKQEPLGDVDGFTPAQRFYLAYARVWASNITPEFLALIVNSDVHSPNIFRVNAALPMIDSWYDAFNIQPTDKMFIPKDKRALVW
;
A
#
# COMPACT_ATOMS: atom_id res chain seq x y z
N MET A 1 -32.96 6.05 4.69
CA MET A 1 -32.66 5.83 3.27
C MET A 1 -32.76 7.09 2.40
N LYS A 2 -33.93 7.74 2.18
CA LYS A 2 -34.01 8.94 1.32
C LYS A 2 -33.10 10.11 1.75
N LYS A 3 -32.91 10.37 3.04
CA LYS A 3 -31.99 11.43 3.53
C LYS A 3 -30.52 11.07 3.36
N LEU A 4 -30.15 9.78 3.43
CA LEU A 4 -28.78 9.30 3.19
C LEU A 4 -28.44 9.31 1.70
N MET A 5 -29.39 8.89 0.84
CA MET A 5 -29.24 9.01 -0.63
C MET A 5 -29.17 10.48 -1.08
N MET A 6 -29.88 11.39 -0.40
CA MET A 6 -29.83 12.82 -0.69
C MET A 6 -28.51 13.46 -0.21
N ALA A 7 -27.92 13.00 0.89
CA ALA A 7 -26.62 13.43 1.36
C ALA A 7 -25.48 12.94 0.43
N VAL A 8 -25.57 11.71 -0.07
CA VAL A 8 -24.63 11.15 -1.07
C VAL A 8 -24.76 11.92 -2.42
N ALA A 9 -25.97 12.21 -2.87
CA ALA A 9 -26.19 13.00 -4.10
C ALA A 9 -25.72 14.46 -3.96
N LEU A 10 -25.91 15.09 -2.79
CA LEU A 10 -25.45 16.46 -2.51
C LEU A 10 -23.91 16.53 -2.39
N ALA A 11 -23.26 15.49 -1.87
CA ALA A 11 -21.80 15.40 -1.86
C ALA A 11 -21.23 15.30 -3.30
N PHE A 12 -21.90 14.60 -4.19
CA PHE A 12 -21.50 14.50 -5.60
C PHE A 12 -21.57 15.83 -6.36
N VAL A 13 -22.63 16.61 -6.16
CA VAL A 13 -22.80 17.93 -6.82
C VAL A 13 -21.76 18.93 -6.31
N SER A 14 -21.32 18.81 -5.05
CA SER A 14 -20.28 19.68 -4.49
C SER A 14 -18.87 19.31 -4.95
N MET A 15 -18.57 18.02 -5.17
CA MET A 15 -17.23 17.58 -5.61
C MET A 15 -16.96 17.89 -7.10
N ALA A 16 -17.92 17.67 -7.98
CA ALA A 16 -17.78 17.98 -9.41
C ALA A 16 -17.60 19.49 -9.69
N GLY A 17 -18.27 20.35 -8.93
CA GLY A 17 -18.11 21.81 -9.06
C GLY A 17 -16.82 22.36 -8.44
N MET A 18 -16.22 21.66 -7.48
CA MET A 18 -14.97 22.08 -6.82
C MET A 18 -13.70 21.75 -7.62
N ALA A 19 -13.71 20.73 -8.46
CA ALA A 19 -12.53 20.30 -9.22
C ALA A 19 -12.08 21.34 -10.28
N GLN A 20 -12.97 22.19 -10.76
CA GLN A 20 -12.68 23.18 -11.82
C GLN A 20 -12.55 24.63 -11.33
N ASN A 21 -12.84 24.93 -10.07
CA ASN A 21 -12.69 26.30 -9.56
C ASN A 21 -11.27 26.54 -9.03
N PHE A 22 -10.30 26.60 -9.94
CA PHE A 22 -8.90 26.83 -9.56
C PHE A 22 -8.73 28.13 -8.78
N ARG A 23 -9.42 29.24 -9.15
CA ARG A 23 -9.28 30.53 -8.48
C ARG A 23 -9.62 30.48 -6.99
N ALA A 24 -10.61 29.69 -6.61
CA ALA A 24 -10.95 29.52 -5.19
C ALA A 24 -9.84 28.81 -4.38
N ASN A 25 -9.02 28.02 -5.04
CA ASN A 25 -7.94 27.26 -4.41
C ASN A 25 -6.61 28.03 -4.36
N LEU A 26 -6.42 29.00 -5.26
CA LEU A 26 -5.16 29.75 -5.39
C LEU A 26 -4.88 30.70 -4.24
N ASP A 27 -3.61 30.76 -3.84
CA ASP A 27 -3.06 31.86 -3.06
C ASP A 27 -2.27 32.80 -3.99
N GLU A 28 -2.95 33.78 -4.57
CA GLU A 28 -2.33 34.74 -5.52
C GLU A 28 -1.30 35.67 -4.88
N SER A 29 -1.11 35.63 -3.56
CA SER A 29 -0.05 36.37 -2.85
C SER A 29 1.33 35.74 -3.02
N VAL A 30 1.38 34.47 -3.50
CA VAL A 30 2.62 33.71 -3.73
C VAL A 30 2.88 33.61 -5.23
N LYS A 31 4.15 33.74 -5.64
CA LYS A 31 4.54 33.52 -7.03
C LYS A 31 4.61 32.03 -7.35
N PRO A 32 4.12 31.58 -8.53
CA PRO A 32 4.21 30.17 -8.93
C PRO A 32 5.64 29.63 -8.98
N GLY A 33 6.65 30.49 -9.26
CA GLY A 33 8.04 30.09 -9.28
C GLY A 33 8.76 30.11 -7.93
N ASP A 34 8.12 30.63 -6.86
CA ASP A 34 8.67 30.64 -5.51
C ASP A 34 8.19 29.47 -4.65
N ASP A 35 6.91 29.10 -4.79
CA ASP A 35 6.26 27.98 -4.12
C ASP A 35 4.97 27.60 -4.90
N PHE A 36 5.07 26.65 -5.81
CA PHE A 36 3.95 26.28 -6.67
C PHE A 36 2.83 25.60 -5.90
N TRP A 37 3.16 24.80 -4.90
CA TRP A 37 2.19 24.20 -4.00
C TRP A 37 1.31 25.24 -3.31
N GLN A 38 1.96 26.18 -2.62
CA GLN A 38 1.23 27.25 -1.94
C GLN A 38 0.44 28.13 -2.91
N TYR A 39 1.01 28.47 -4.08
CA TYR A 39 0.30 29.20 -5.13
C TYR A 39 -0.96 28.46 -5.58
N ALA A 40 -0.83 27.19 -5.97
CA ALA A 40 -1.91 26.44 -6.62
C ALA A 40 -3.05 26.01 -5.67
N VAL A 41 -2.71 25.72 -4.39
CA VAL A 41 -3.66 25.13 -3.44
C VAL A 41 -3.71 25.79 -2.07
N GLY A 42 -3.02 26.91 -1.87
CA GLY A 42 -2.89 27.58 -0.55
C GLY A 42 -4.22 27.97 0.09
N ASN A 43 -5.20 28.44 -0.67
CA ASN A 43 -6.52 28.73 -0.13
C ASN A 43 -7.32 27.44 0.13
N TRP A 44 -7.13 26.39 -0.69
CA TRP A 44 -7.72 25.09 -0.39
C TRP A 44 -7.20 24.56 0.96
N LEU A 45 -5.89 24.63 1.21
CA LEU A 45 -5.28 24.19 2.49
C LEU A 45 -5.90 24.94 3.69
N LYS A 46 -6.07 26.24 3.58
CA LYS A 46 -6.68 27.09 4.65
C LYS A 46 -8.13 26.71 4.93
N ASN A 47 -8.90 26.38 3.87
CA ASN A 47 -10.34 26.17 3.97
C ASN A 47 -10.72 24.70 4.27
N ASN A 48 -9.77 23.77 4.23
CA ASN A 48 -10.02 22.36 4.44
C ASN A 48 -9.15 21.83 5.59
N PRO A 49 -9.57 22.01 6.86
CA PRO A 49 -8.86 21.44 8.00
C PRO A 49 -8.94 19.91 7.99
N ILE A 50 -8.01 19.26 8.66
CA ILE A 50 -8.01 17.80 8.85
C ILE A 50 -9.19 17.41 9.73
N ASP A 51 -9.97 16.42 9.31
CA ASP A 51 -10.98 15.80 10.16
C ASP A 51 -10.31 15.01 11.28
N LYS A 52 -10.85 15.09 12.48
CA LYS A 52 -10.28 14.49 13.68
C LYS A 52 -10.08 12.95 13.61
N GLU A 53 -10.88 12.27 12.77
CA GLU A 53 -10.79 10.82 12.54
C GLU A 53 -9.65 10.42 11.61
N TYR A 54 -8.94 11.38 10.99
CA TYR A 54 -7.90 11.14 10.01
C TYR A 54 -6.60 11.87 10.38
N PRO A 55 -5.42 11.34 10.04
CA PRO A 55 -4.15 12.04 10.28
C PRO A 55 -3.81 13.05 9.18
N MET A 56 -4.55 13.01 8.07
CA MET A 56 -4.41 13.93 6.92
C MET A 56 -5.75 14.11 6.21
N ASN A 57 -5.80 15.07 5.30
CA ASN A 57 -6.87 15.19 4.31
C ASN A 57 -6.28 15.22 2.89
N GLY A 58 -7.13 15.44 1.89
CA GLY A 58 -6.72 15.56 0.49
C GLY A 58 -7.58 14.71 -0.44
N ALA A 59 -7.24 14.72 -1.74
CA ALA A 59 -8.06 14.07 -2.77
C ALA A 59 -8.27 12.58 -2.52
N PHE A 60 -7.23 11.85 -2.10
CA PHE A 60 -7.34 10.42 -1.77
C PHE A 60 -8.26 10.20 -0.56
N ILE A 61 -8.07 10.94 0.53
CA ILE A 61 -8.88 10.82 1.74
C ILE A 61 -10.34 11.19 1.50
N ASP A 62 -10.60 12.22 0.66
CA ASP A 62 -11.97 12.62 0.32
C ASP A 62 -12.70 11.50 -0.47
N LEU A 63 -11.97 10.80 -1.38
CA LEU A 63 -12.51 9.64 -2.07
C LEU A 63 -12.70 8.44 -1.14
N GLU A 64 -11.77 8.20 -0.22
CA GLU A 64 -11.92 7.15 0.80
C GLU A 64 -13.15 7.38 1.68
N LYS A 65 -13.37 8.61 2.16
CA LYS A 65 -14.58 8.99 2.92
C LYS A 65 -15.86 8.74 2.12
N ALA A 66 -15.86 9.11 0.84
CA ALA A 66 -17.00 8.85 -0.04
C ALA A 66 -17.22 7.35 -0.24
N ASN A 67 -16.15 6.57 -0.36
CA ASN A 67 -16.20 5.12 -0.48
C ASN A 67 -16.69 4.43 0.79
N GLU A 68 -16.23 4.85 1.97
CA GLU A 68 -16.75 4.33 3.25
C GLU A 68 -18.30 4.41 3.28
N LEU A 69 -18.88 5.52 2.81
CA LEU A 69 -20.34 5.70 2.75
C LEU A 69 -20.99 4.79 1.70
N ARG A 70 -20.37 4.61 0.52
CA ARG A 70 -20.89 3.75 -0.55
C ARG A 70 -20.86 2.29 -0.14
N ILE A 71 -19.74 1.81 0.39
CA ILE A 71 -19.58 0.44 0.86
C ILE A 71 -20.56 0.18 2.01
N ASN A 72 -20.70 1.12 2.96
CA ASN A 72 -21.72 1.01 3.99
C ASN A 72 -23.13 0.88 3.41
N ALA A 73 -23.47 1.66 2.38
CA ALA A 73 -24.78 1.56 1.72
C ALA A 73 -25.00 0.17 1.06
N LEU A 74 -23.95 -0.44 0.51
CA LEU A 74 -23.99 -1.81 -0.02
C LEU A 74 -24.20 -2.84 1.09
N ILE A 75 -23.44 -2.73 2.20
CA ILE A 75 -23.54 -3.61 3.38
C ILE A 75 -24.93 -3.55 4.01
N MET A 76 -25.50 -2.34 4.14
CA MET A 76 -26.82 -2.13 4.74
C MET A 76 -27.99 -2.77 3.95
N LYS A 77 -27.76 -3.16 2.67
CA LYS A 77 -28.73 -3.98 1.93
C LYS A 77 -28.93 -5.37 2.54
N TYR A 78 -27.97 -5.84 3.32
CA TYR A 78 -27.92 -7.19 3.92
C TYR A 78 -27.88 -7.22 5.43
N ALA A 79 -27.53 -6.10 6.09
CA ALA A 79 -27.30 -6.00 7.53
C ALA A 79 -28.44 -6.55 8.40
N ASP A 80 -29.71 -6.28 8.02
CA ASP A 80 -30.90 -6.71 8.78
C ASP A 80 -31.50 -8.04 8.28
N LYS A 81 -30.95 -8.64 7.23
CA LYS A 81 -31.49 -9.88 6.63
C LYS A 81 -30.88 -11.11 7.29
N LYS A 82 -31.71 -11.83 8.08
CA LYS A 82 -31.27 -13.04 8.80
C LYS A 82 -31.58 -14.36 8.05
N ASP A 83 -32.53 -14.33 7.11
CA ASP A 83 -33.02 -15.54 6.43
C ASP A 83 -32.35 -15.77 5.07
N LEU A 84 -31.11 -15.32 4.88
CA LEU A 84 -30.35 -15.55 3.66
C LEU A 84 -29.70 -16.94 3.68
N PRO A 85 -29.58 -17.61 2.51
CA PRO A 85 -28.93 -18.91 2.45
C PRO A 85 -27.49 -18.87 2.97
N GLN A 86 -27.12 -19.82 3.84
CA GLN A 86 -25.77 -19.92 4.38
C GLN A 86 -24.73 -19.98 3.25
N GLY A 87 -23.66 -19.21 3.39
CA GLY A 87 -22.59 -19.10 2.41
C GLY A 87 -22.90 -18.23 1.18
N SER A 88 -24.12 -17.64 1.09
CA SER A 88 -24.38 -16.61 0.08
C SER A 88 -23.66 -15.29 0.41
N ASP A 89 -23.31 -14.50 -0.60
CA ASP A 89 -22.59 -13.23 -0.40
C ASP A 89 -23.34 -12.29 0.55
N GLY A 90 -24.66 -12.19 0.41
CA GLY A 90 -25.48 -11.38 1.31
C GLY A 90 -25.47 -11.88 2.75
N GLN A 91 -25.47 -13.22 2.96
CA GLN A 91 -25.38 -13.80 4.30
C GLN A 91 -24.03 -13.50 4.93
N LYS A 92 -22.91 -13.68 4.20
CA LYS A 92 -21.57 -13.38 4.71
C LYS A 92 -21.44 -11.92 5.12
N ILE A 93 -21.85 -10.98 4.26
CA ILE A 93 -21.82 -9.54 4.53
C ILE A 93 -22.66 -9.20 5.77
N GLY A 94 -23.93 -9.63 5.79
CA GLY A 94 -24.84 -9.31 6.88
C GLY A 94 -24.42 -9.92 8.21
N ALA A 95 -23.99 -11.18 8.22
CA ALA A 95 -23.52 -11.87 9.41
C ALA A 95 -22.27 -11.23 9.99
N LEU A 96 -21.25 -10.95 9.16
CA LEU A 96 -20.03 -10.32 9.60
C LEU A 96 -20.29 -8.90 10.15
N TYR A 97 -21.14 -8.12 9.48
CA TYR A 97 -21.51 -6.79 9.97
C TYR A 97 -22.17 -6.84 11.34
N ARG A 98 -23.14 -7.74 11.56
CA ARG A 98 -23.81 -7.89 12.87
C ARG A 98 -22.82 -8.29 13.97
N LEU A 99 -21.92 -9.22 13.69
CA LEU A 99 -20.88 -9.64 14.63
C LEU A 99 -19.92 -8.49 15.00
N LEU A 100 -19.48 -7.69 14.02
CA LEU A 100 -18.60 -6.54 14.22
C LEU A 100 -19.28 -5.41 15.01
N MET A 101 -20.59 -5.22 14.80
CA MET A 101 -21.38 -4.20 15.47
C MET A 101 -21.82 -4.59 16.88
N ASP A 102 -21.79 -5.86 17.26
CA ASP A 102 -22.23 -6.35 18.58
C ASP A 102 -21.16 -6.11 19.66
N SER A 103 -21.03 -4.84 20.07
CA SER A 103 -20.13 -4.46 21.17
C SER A 103 -20.57 -5.03 22.52
N VAL A 104 -21.86 -5.27 22.72
CA VAL A 104 -22.39 -5.79 23.98
C VAL A 104 -21.88 -7.20 24.25
N SER A 105 -22.00 -8.11 23.29
CA SER A 105 -21.49 -9.48 23.43
C SER A 105 -19.96 -9.49 23.50
N ARG A 106 -19.27 -8.68 22.69
CA ARG A 106 -17.80 -8.54 22.70
C ARG A 106 -17.29 -8.05 24.04
N ASN A 107 -17.90 -7.01 24.62
CA ASN A 107 -17.51 -6.48 25.93
C ASN A 107 -17.75 -7.49 27.05
N LYS A 108 -18.81 -8.29 26.95
CA LYS A 108 -19.09 -9.35 27.92
C LYS A 108 -18.07 -10.48 27.85
N MET A 109 -17.63 -10.85 26.66
CA MET A 109 -16.62 -11.91 26.45
C MET A 109 -15.19 -11.45 26.85
N GLY A 110 -14.88 -10.15 26.70
CA GLY A 110 -13.54 -9.63 26.97
C GLY A 110 -12.50 -10.32 26.09
N TYR A 111 -11.47 -10.92 26.69
CA TYR A 111 -10.44 -11.66 26.00
C TYR A 111 -10.63 -13.20 26.04
N GLU A 112 -11.77 -13.69 26.57
CA GLU A 112 -12.08 -15.12 26.59
C GLU A 112 -11.94 -15.83 25.24
N PRO A 113 -12.27 -15.20 24.09
CA PRO A 113 -12.09 -15.84 22.77
C PRO A 113 -10.66 -16.29 22.46
N ILE A 114 -9.64 -15.62 23.00
CA ILE A 114 -8.22 -16.02 22.81
C ILE A 114 -7.66 -16.82 23.99
N MET A 115 -8.39 -16.93 25.11
CA MET A 115 -7.91 -17.61 26.31
C MET A 115 -7.47 -19.07 26.10
N PRO A 116 -8.13 -19.91 25.28
CA PRO A 116 -7.66 -21.27 25.01
C PRO A 116 -6.23 -21.31 24.46
N TYR A 117 -5.91 -20.37 23.58
CA TYR A 117 -4.60 -20.25 22.93
C TYR A 117 -3.53 -19.72 23.89
N LEU A 118 -3.90 -18.74 24.74
CA LEU A 118 -3.02 -18.25 25.82
C LEU A 118 -2.70 -19.36 26.83
N LYS A 119 -3.69 -20.18 27.21
CA LYS A 119 -3.46 -21.35 28.08
C LYS A 119 -2.52 -22.36 27.42
N GLN A 120 -2.66 -22.59 26.12
CA GLN A 120 -1.76 -23.46 25.36
C GLN A 120 -0.31 -22.95 25.41
N ILE A 121 -0.09 -21.65 25.16
CA ILE A 121 1.23 -21.01 25.24
C ILE A 121 1.79 -21.12 26.68
N ARG A 122 1.00 -20.77 27.68
CA ARG A 122 1.43 -20.80 29.10
C ARG A 122 1.78 -22.18 29.59
N SER A 123 1.24 -23.26 28.99
CA SER A 123 1.53 -24.66 29.36
C SER A 123 2.84 -25.20 28.80
N ILE A 124 3.51 -24.52 27.88
CA ILE A 124 4.76 -24.94 27.24
C ILE A 124 5.85 -25.16 28.30
N LYS A 125 6.60 -26.26 28.16
CA LYS A 125 7.70 -26.66 29.07
C LYS A 125 9.05 -26.75 28.37
N THR A 126 9.07 -27.06 27.06
CA THR A 126 10.30 -27.25 26.29
C THR A 126 10.30 -26.40 25.02
N ARG A 127 11.45 -26.24 24.37
CA ARG A 127 11.60 -25.55 23.10
C ARG A 127 10.87 -26.26 21.97
N GLU A 128 10.92 -27.56 21.96
CA GLU A 128 10.23 -28.37 20.96
C GLU A 128 8.72 -28.17 21.04
N GLU A 129 8.18 -28.12 22.27
CA GLU A 129 6.78 -27.76 22.49
C GLU A 129 6.48 -26.34 22.01
N ALA A 130 7.38 -25.38 22.26
CA ALA A 130 7.20 -23.99 21.80
C ALA A 130 7.11 -23.92 20.27
N MET A 131 8.05 -24.56 19.55
CA MET A 131 8.03 -24.58 18.08
C MET A 131 6.77 -25.26 17.53
N LYS A 132 6.33 -26.35 18.15
CA LYS A 132 5.10 -27.03 17.78
C LYS A 132 3.86 -26.12 17.97
N VAL A 133 3.77 -25.46 19.12
CA VAL A 133 2.65 -24.55 19.42
C VAL A 133 2.70 -23.32 18.51
N MET A 134 3.87 -22.76 18.18
CA MET A 134 4.03 -21.72 17.17
C MET A 134 3.41 -22.14 15.83
N ALA A 135 3.74 -23.33 15.34
CA ALA A 135 3.20 -23.84 14.07
C ALA A 135 1.66 -23.99 14.11
N GLU A 136 1.14 -24.57 15.21
CA GLU A 136 -0.31 -24.76 15.39
C GLU A 136 -1.08 -23.45 15.48
N LEU A 137 -0.51 -22.42 16.12
CA LEU A 137 -1.12 -21.09 16.26
C LEU A 137 -1.01 -20.26 14.99
N ASP A 138 0.11 -20.34 14.29
CA ASP A 138 0.28 -19.68 12.99
C ASP A 138 -0.67 -20.26 11.94
N ALA A 139 -0.96 -21.55 12.00
CA ALA A 139 -1.99 -22.17 11.19
C ALA A 139 -3.39 -21.52 11.40
N LYS A 140 -3.61 -20.92 12.56
CA LYS A 140 -4.82 -20.18 12.94
C LYS A 140 -4.66 -18.65 12.79
N GLY A 141 -3.50 -18.17 12.31
CA GLY A 141 -3.25 -16.74 12.05
C GLY A 141 -2.86 -15.92 13.28
N PHE A 142 -2.28 -16.53 14.32
CA PHE A 142 -1.77 -15.83 15.51
C PHE A 142 -0.37 -15.23 15.34
N ASN A 143 0.33 -15.55 14.26
CA ASN A 143 1.65 -15.02 13.94
C ASN A 143 2.67 -15.14 15.09
N THR A 144 2.68 -16.28 15.75
CA THR A 144 3.53 -16.54 16.93
C THR A 144 4.92 -17.05 16.59
N ALA A 145 5.15 -17.53 15.36
CA ALA A 145 6.47 -17.91 14.89
C ALA A 145 7.22 -16.71 14.32
N PRO A 146 8.53 -16.55 14.63
CA PRO A 146 9.36 -15.52 14.03
C PRO A 146 9.87 -15.90 12.61
N TYR A 147 9.15 -16.76 11.91
CA TYR A 147 9.40 -17.21 10.53
C TYR A 147 8.10 -17.56 9.83
N GLY A 148 8.13 -17.68 8.51
CA GLY A 148 6.95 -18.01 7.73
C GLY A 148 7.25 -18.79 6.46
N LEU A 149 6.24 -19.52 5.97
CA LEU A 149 6.25 -20.27 4.72
C LEU A 149 4.96 -19.95 3.95
N GLY A 150 5.09 -19.54 2.69
CA GLY A 150 3.93 -19.18 1.88
C GLY A 150 4.21 -19.22 0.39
N LEU A 151 3.17 -18.99 -0.43
CA LEU A 151 3.28 -18.85 -1.88
C LEU A 151 3.81 -17.46 -2.23
N SER A 152 4.72 -17.39 -3.18
CA SER A 152 5.18 -16.17 -3.84
C SER A 152 5.30 -16.38 -5.34
N LEU A 153 5.36 -15.31 -6.12
CA LEU A 153 5.66 -15.40 -7.53
C LEU A 153 7.10 -15.85 -7.74
N ASN A 154 7.33 -16.66 -8.77
CA ASN A 154 8.69 -16.99 -9.18
C ASN A 154 9.25 -15.79 -9.98
N PRO A 155 10.27 -15.08 -9.47
CA PRO A 155 10.75 -13.84 -10.12
C PRO A 155 11.36 -14.09 -11.51
N PHE A 156 11.89 -15.27 -11.78
CA PHE A 156 12.46 -15.63 -13.08
C PHE A 156 11.46 -16.32 -14.02
N ASN A 157 10.28 -16.68 -13.52
CA ASN A 157 9.18 -17.20 -14.31
C ASN A 157 7.85 -16.79 -13.70
N SER A 158 7.45 -15.57 -13.94
CA SER A 158 6.26 -14.92 -13.35
C SER A 158 4.91 -15.58 -13.72
N SER A 159 4.93 -16.60 -14.60
CA SER A 159 3.76 -17.42 -14.90
C SER A 159 3.52 -18.55 -13.89
N THR A 160 4.37 -18.70 -12.87
CA THR A 160 4.29 -19.75 -11.84
C THR A 160 4.48 -19.18 -10.45
N LEU A 161 3.90 -19.86 -9.47
CA LEU A 161 4.21 -19.61 -8.06
C LEU A 161 5.16 -20.67 -7.53
N MET A 162 5.91 -20.27 -6.52
CA MET A 162 6.79 -21.12 -5.74
C MET A 162 6.57 -20.90 -4.24
N MET A 163 7.10 -21.77 -3.41
CA MET A 163 7.15 -21.50 -1.97
C MET A 163 8.25 -20.49 -1.66
N SER A 164 7.97 -19.63 -0.69
CA SER A 164 8.95 -18.69 -0.13
C SER A 164 9.00 -18.83 1.37
N VAL A 165 10.22 -18.79 1.91
CA VAL A 165 10.50 -18.71 3.35
C VAL A 165 10.92 -17.29 3.66
N ARG A 166 10.34 -16.75 4.72
CA ARG A 166 10.65 -15.42 5.21
C ARG A 166 10.93 -15.42 6.70
N HIS A 167 11.73 -14.47 7.16
CA HIS A 167 11.81 -14.17 8.58
C HIS A 167 10.52 -13.48 9.02
N GLY A 168 10.19 -13.61 10.30
CA GLY A 168 9.15 -12.83 11.00
C GLY A 168 9.75 -12.19 12.25
N GLY A 169 8.91 -11.79 13.17
CA GLY A 169 9.32 -11.37 14.50
C GLY A 169 9.72 -9.90 14.63
N ALA A 170 10.18 -9.25 13.56
CA ALA A 170 10.53 -7.82 13.56
C ALA A 170 9.48 -7.03 12.79
N SER A 171 8.72 -6.21 13.49
CA SER A 171 7.51 -5.54 12.98
C SER A 171 7.75 -4.14 12.40
N LEU A 172 8.95 -3.56 12.61
CA LEU A 172 9.35 -2.25 12.11
C LEU A 172 10.44 -2.40 11.04
N ALA A 173 10.76 -1.31 10.34
CA ALA A 173 11.88 -1.26 9.41
C ALA A 173 13.23 -1.37 10.17
N GLN A 174 14.28 -1.77 9.47
CA GLN A 174 15.60 -2.05 10.06
C GLN A 174 16.16 -0.84 10.82
N GLU A 175 15.93 0.37 10.31
CA GLU A 175 16.38 1.64 10.87
C GLU A 175 15.88 1.87 12.30
N TYR A 176 14.68 1.39 12.64
CA TYR A 176 14.12 1.50 14.00
C TYR A 176 14.89 0.67 15.05
N TYR A 177 15.65 -0.32 14.59
CA TYR A 177 16.44 -1.22 15.48
C TYR A 177 17.92 -0.86 15.49
N ALA A 178 18.48 -0.37 14.37
CA ALA A 178 19.90 -0.12 14.24
C ALA A 178 20.29 1.28 14.77
N GLU A 179 19.74 2.32 14.17
CA GLU A 179 20.11 3.72 14.47
C GLU A 179 18.85 4.62 14.43
N PRO A 180 17.88 4.41 15.34
CA PRO A 180 16.63 5.15 15.31
C PRO A 180 16.86 6.64 15.66
N ASN A 181 16.27 7.53 14.85
CA ASN A 181 16.18 8.96 15.14
C ASN A 181 15.21 9.23 16.32
N GLU A 182 15.11 10.49 16.79
CA GLU A 182 14.26 10.85 17.94
C GLU A 182 12.79 10.46 17.75
N GLN A 183 12.24 10.66 16.54
CA GLN A 183 10.86 10.30 16.24
C GLN A 183 10.67 8.79 16.27
N GLN A 184 11.55 8.03 15.65
CA GLN A 184 11.52 6.56 15.67
C GLN A 184 11.66 6.01 17.10
N GLN A 185 12.49 6.64 17.94
CA GLN A 185 12.60 6.27 19.37
C GLN A 185 11.27 6.50 20.11
N ALA A 186 10.58 7.62 19.83
CA ALA A 186 9.26 7.89 20.42
C ALA A 186 8.20 6.86 19.96
N GLU A 187 8.19 6.50 18.69
CA GLU A 187 7.30 5.46 18.15
C GLU A 187 7.57 4.08 18.79
N VAL A 188 8.85 3.70 18.95
CA VAL A 188 9.25 2.48 19.67
C VAL A 188 8.79 2.51 21.11
N ALA A 189 8.92 3.65 21.80
CA ALA A 189 8.44 3.79 23.18
C ALA A 189 6.91 3.63 23.29
N ALA A 190 6.17 4.24 22.37
CA ALA A 190 4.72 4.10 22.29
C ALA A 190 4.30 2.64 22.03
N LYS A 191 5.02 1.93 21.16
CA LYS A 191 4.80 0.51 20.86
C LYS A 191 5.07 -0.39 22.08
N LYS A 192 6.16 -0.18 22.78
CA LYS A 192 6.48 -0.91 24.03
C LYS A 192 5.41 -0.69 25.09
N SER A 193 4.90 0.55 25.22
CA SER A 193 3.80 0.86 26.11
C SER A 193 2.53 0.09 25.74
N LEU A 194 2.17 0.04 24.45
CA LEU A 194 1.04 -0.77 23.96
C LEU A 194 1.23 -2.25 24.32
N TYR A 195 2.40 -2.79 24.08
CA TYR A 195 2.73 -4.19 24.34
C TYR A 195 2.58 -4.56 25.82
N LYS A 196 3.12 -3.72 26.71
CA LYS A 196 2.97 -3.90 28.15
C LYS A 196 1.49 -3.89 28.57
N ASP A 197 0.72 -2.93 28.06
CA ASP A 197 -0.70 -2.82 28.41
C ASP A 197 -1.51 -4.02 27.90
N PHE A 198 -1.27 -4.50 26.70
CA PHE A 198 -1.93 -5.70 26.17
C PHE A 198 -1.65 -6.94 27.04
N LEU A 199 -0.42 -7.10 27.50
CA LEU A 199 -0.07 -8.19 28.43
C LEU A 199 -0.81 -8.07 29.76
N LYS A 200 -0.95 -6.86 30.30
CA LYS A 200 -1.75 -6.62 31.52
C LYS A 200 -3.24 -6.93 31.31
N MET A 201 -3.79 -6.54 30.15
CA MET A 201 -5.21 -6.75 29.83
C MET A 201 -5.59 -8.23 29.73
N VAL A 202 -4.64 -9.13 29.51
CA VAL A 202 -4.86 -10.58 29.50
C VAL A 202 -4.47 -11.27 30.84
N GLY A 203 -4.33 -10.46 31.90
CA GLY A 203 -4.24 -10.93 33.28
C GLY A 203 -2.83 -11.09 33.83
N ASN A 204 -1.79 -10.59 33.15
CA ASN A 204 -0.44 -10.55 33.72
C ASN A 204 -0.30 -9.40 34.72
N SER A 205 0.53 -9.58 35.76
CA SER A 205 0.85 -8.50 36.70
C SER A 205 1.67 -7.39 35.99
N ASP A 206 1.73 -6.18 36.56
CA ASP A 206 2.51 -5.07 35.98
C ASP A 206 4.01 -5.45 35.84
N ALA A 207 4.57 -6.15 36.83
CA ALA A 207 5.96 -6.61 36.79
C ALA A 207 6.18 -7.70 35.74
N ASP A 208 5.26 -8.66 35.62
CA ASP A 208 5.35 -9.70 34.58
C ASP A 208 5.18 -9.12 33.20
N ALA A 209 4.22 -8.23 33.00
CA ALA A 209 3.97 -7.55 31.73
C ALA A 209 5.20 -6.74 31.27
N GLU A 210 5.86 -6.03 32.19
CA GLU A 210 7.11 -5.32 31.90
C GLU A 210 8.23 -6.29 31.48
N ARG A 211 8.45 -7.37 32.25
CA ARG A 211 9.44 -8.39 31.91
C ARG A 211 9.15 -9.04 30.54
N MET A 212 7.90 -9.39 30.30
CA MET A 212 7.48 -10.05 29.06
C MET A 212 7.63 -9.12 27.85
N MET A 213 7.29 -7.85 27.98
CA MET A 213 7.49 -6.85 26.93
C MET A 213 8.98 -6.66 26.61
N GLN A 214 9.83 -6.62 27.63
CA GLN A 214 11.28 -6.51 27.43
C GLN A 214 11.86 -7.78 26.75
N ALA A 215 11.38 -8.98 27.11
CA ALA A 215 11.78 -10.22 26.47
C ALA A 215 11.37 -10.27 24.98
N GLU A 216 10.14 -9.88 24.69
CA GLU A 216 9.66 -9.77 23.31
C GLU A 216 10.49 -8.77 22.50
N TRP A 217 10.71 -7.56 23.03
CA TRP A 217 11.49 -6.53 22.35
C TRP A 217 12.94 -6.98 22.10
N ALA A 218 13.54 -7.73 23.01
CA ALA A 218 14.88 -8.27 22.83
C ALA A 218 14.94 -9.24 21.64
N ILE A 219 13.92 -10.08 21.47
CA ILE A 219 13.79 -10.99 20.32
C ILE A 219 13.58 -10.18 19.04
N GLU A 220 12.62 -9.25 19.04
CA GLU A 220 12.29 -8.40 17.90
C GLU A 220 13.51 -7.60 17.43
N HIS A 221 14.25 -6.99 18.38
CA HIS A 221 15.45 -6.21 18.09
C HIS A 221 16.58 -7.05 17.47
N ARG A 222 16.85 -8.24 18.02
CA ARG A 222 17.89 -9.15 17.47
C ARG A 222 17.64 -9.47 16.01
N ILE A 223 16.39 -9.77 15.66
CA ILE A 223 16.00 -10.08 14.28
C ILE A 223 16.00 -8.81 13.43
N GLY A 224 15.48 -7.71 13.97
CA GLY A 224 15.30 -6.45 13.27
C GLY A 224 16.58 -5.82 12.75
N VAL A 225 17.67 -5.84 13.54
CA VAL A 225 18.98 -5.29 13.11
C VAL A 225 19.63 -6.10 11.98
N LYS A 226 19.14 -7.33 11.71
CA LYS A 226 19.65 -8.21 10.65
C LYS A 226 18.88 -8.09 9.34
N LYS A 227 17.77 -7.38 9.32
CA LYS A 227 16.98 -7.13 8.10
C LYS A 227 17.77 -6.27 7.12
N LEU A 228 17.43 -6.37 5.85
CA LEU A 228 17.79 -5.34 4.88
C LEU A 228 17.14 -4.01 5.29
N ASN A 229 17.86 -2.91 5.13
CA ASN A 229 17.29 -1.58 5.29
C ASN A 229 16.31 -1.26 4.13
N GLN A 230 15.60 -0.14 4.22
CA GLN A 230 14.57 0.21 3.24
C GLN A 230 15.13 0.45 1.84
N VAL A 231 16.33 0.99 1.71
CA VAL A 231 16.99 1.18 0.41
C VAL A 231 17.44 -0.16 -0.18
N GLU A 232 18.09 -1.00 0.63
CA GLU A 232 18.56 -2.31 0.19
C GLU A 232 17.42 -3.26 -0.23
N SER A 233 16.28 -3.18 0.45
CA SER A 233 15.12 -4.02 0.15
C SER A 233 14.45 -3.70 -1.20
N ARG A 234 14.78 -2.55 -1.81
CA ARG A 234 14.36 -2.17 -3.15
C ARG A 234 15.09 -2.95 -4.25
N ASP A 235 16.23 -3.56 -3.96
CA ASP A 235 16.93 -4.41 -4.93
C ASP A 235 16.35 -5.83 -4.88
N PRO A 236 15.57 -6.28 -5.89
CA PRO A 236 14.97 -7.61 -5.88
C PRO A 236 16.02 -8.73 -5.81
N MET A 237 17.25 -8.50 -6.31
CA MET A 237 18.31 -9.50 -6.23
C MET A 237 18.78 -9.79 -4.80
N LYS A 238 18.59 -8.85 -3.86
CA LYS A 238 18.92 -9.04 -2.44
C LYS A 238 17.88 -9.88 -1.68
N THR A 239 16.73 -10.13 -2.29
CA THR A 239 15.63 -10.92 -1.68
C THR A 239 15.41 -12.28 -2.37
N ILE A 240 16.29 -12.66 -3.30
CA ILE A 240 16.16 -13.90 -4.06
C ILE A 240 17.34 -14.83 -3.77
N HIS A 241 17.07 -15.89 -3.00
CA HIS A 241 18.03 -16.92 -2.64
C HIS A 241 17.39 -18.29 -2.82
N PHE A 242 17.45 -18.82 -4.05
CA PHE A 242 16.85 -20.11 -4.37
C PHE A 242 17.61 -21.25 -3.71
N THR A 243 16.85 -22.15 -3.12
CA THR A 243 17.37 -23.37 -2.49
C THR A 243 16.39 -24.53 -2.70
N THR A 244 16.80 -25.75 -2.39
CA THR A 244 15.91 -26.92 -2.36
C THR A 244 15.32 -27.11 -0.97
N TRP A 245 14.18 -27.81 -0.88
CA TRP A 245 13.60 -28.18 0.41
C TRP A 245 14.60 -28.97 1.29
N GLU A 246 15.33 -29.91 0.69
CA GLU A 246 16.34 -30.68 1.42
C GLU A 246 17.49 -29.81 1.94
N GLN A 247 17.89 -28.80 1.18
CA GLN A 247 18.95 -27.89 1.59
C GLN A 247 18.46 -26.93 2.69
N LEU A 248 17.22 -26.43 2.59
CA LEU A 248 16.60 -25.63 3.65
C LEU A 248 16.65 -26.35 5.00
N LEU A 249 16.30 -27.65 5.03
CA LEU A 249 16.32 -28.45 6.25
C LEU A 249 17.73 -28.62 6.85
N LYS A 250 18.78 -28.51 6.03
CA LYS A 250 20.18 -28.58 6.47
C LYS A 250 20.69 -27.23 6.96
N ASP A 251 20.37 -26.18 6.22
CA ASP A 251 20.86 -24.82 6.47
C ASP A 251 20.18 -24.19 7.67
N PHE A 252 18.89 -24.50 7.88
CA PHE A 252 18.05 -23.97 8.96
C PHE A 252 17.48 -25.10 9.84
N LYS A 253 18.38 -25.95 10.34
CA LYS A 253 18.04 -27.14 11.13
C LYS A 253 17.45 -26.86 12.53
N GLY A 254 17.61 -25.63 13.01
CA GLY A 254 17.04 -25.17 14.28
C GLY A 254 15.54 -24.91 14.23
N ILE A 255 14.92 -24.95 13.01
CA ILE A 255 13.49 -24.76 12.80
C ILE A 255 12.90 -26.08 12.29
N ASP A 256 11.82 -26.55 12.92
CA ASP A 256 11.08 -27.74 12.42
C ASP A 256 10.17 -27.36 11.26
N TRP A 257 10.78 -27.18 10.07
CA TRP A 257 10.09 -26.82 8.83
C TRP A 257 9.06 -27.88 8.41
N VAL A 258 9.27 -29.15 8.75
CA VAL A 258 8.34 -30.22 8.40
C VAL A 258 7.05 -30.08 9.21
N ALA A 259 7.17 -29.94 10.53
CA ALA A 259 6.03 -29.71 11.39
C ALA A 259 5.31 -28.40 11.04
N TYR A 260 6.06 -27.34 10.74
CA TYR A 260 5.48 -26.03 10.36
C TYR A 260 4.69 -26.12 9.03
N ARG A 261 5.29 -26.72 7.99
CA ARG A 261 4.62 -27.00 6.72
C ARG A 261 3.32 -27.77 6.89
N ASP A 262 3.39 -28.87 7.68
CA ASP A 262 2.27 -29.76 7.90
C ASP A 262 1.13 -29.09 8.70
N ALA A 263 1.47 -28.26 9.70
CA ALA A 263 0.48 -27.45 10.44
C ALA A 263 -0.26 -26.47 9.54
N LEU A 264 0.45 -25.82 8.60
CA LEU A 264 -0.14 -24.91 7.62
C LEU A 264 -0.95 -25.61 6.53
N ASN A 265 -0.97 -26.94 6.48
CA ASN A 265 -1.47 -27.74 5.35
C ASN A 265 -0.87 -27.30 4.01
N ALA A 266 0.40 -26.88 4.02
CA ALA A 266 1.10 -26.48 2.81
C ALA A 266 1.47 -27.72 1.96
N PRO A 267 1.71 -27.55 0.65
CA PRO A 267 2.11 -28.65 -0.22
C PRO A 267 3.32 -29.43 0.29
N LYS A 268 3.31 -30.74 0.12
CA LYS A 268 4.41 -31.63 0.57
C LYS A 268 5.48 -31.84 -0.50
N ASP A 269 5.15 -31.59 -1.73
CA ASP A 269 5.98 -31.78 -2.93
C ASP A 269 6.74 -30.48 -3.31
N ILE A 270 7.36 -29.84 -2.31
CA ILE A 270 8.19 -28.67 -2.49
C ILE A 270 9.58 -29.12 -2.96
N ASP A 271 9.98 -28.73 -4.18
CA ASP A 271 11.30 -29.02 -4.72
C ASP A 271 12.25 -27.84 -4.47
N THR A 272 11.94 -26.71 -5.09
CA THR A 272 12.68 -25.46 -4.99
C THR A 272 11.83 -24.39 -4.31
N LEU A 273 12.47 -23.55 -3.52
CA LEU A 273 11.84 -22.43 -2.83
C LEU A 273 12.81 -21.23 -2.77
N ASN A 274 12.27 -20.07 -2.44
CA ASN A 274 13.05 -18.87 -2.17
C ASN A 274 13.20 -18.64 -0.67
N VAL A 275 14.39 -18.30 -0.19
CA VAL A 275 14.61 -17.71 1.14
C VAL A 275 14.82 -16.22 0.97
N GLU A 276 13.84 -15.39 1.37
CA GLU A 276 13.86 -13.97 1.04
C GLU A 276 15.05 -13.21 1.66
N GLN A 277 15.33 -13.44 2.92
CA GLN A 277 16.47 -12.86 3.62
C GLN A 277 17.11 -13.92 4.54
N PRO A 278 18.20 -14.57 4.13
CA PRO A 278 18.83 -15.63 4.93
C PRO A 278 19.42 -15.14 6.26
N GLU A 279 20.00 -13.94 6.30
CA GLU A 279 20.70 -13.44 7.50
C GLU A 279 19.77 -13.26 8.71
N PRO A 280 18.62 -12.53 8.63
CA PRO A 280 17.68 -12.48 9.74
C PRO A 280 17.05 -13.85 10.05
N LEU A 281 16.92 -14.76 9.08
CA LEU A 281 16.42 -16.11 9.36
C LEU A 281 17.43 -16.96 10.17
N HIS A 282 18.72 -16.82 9.92
CA HIS A 282 19.77 -17.42 10.79
C HIS A 282 19.75 -16.81 12.19
N GLU A 283 19.43 -15.51 12.34
CA GLU A 283 19.26 -14.94 13.67
C GLU A 283 18.02 -15.50 14.38
N VAL A 284 16.94 -15.79 13.64
CA VAL A 284 15.77 -16.50 14.18
C VAL A 284 16.16 -17.86 14.76
N GLU A 285 17.00 -18.66 14.08
CA GLU A 285 17.48 -19.93 14.64
C GLU A 285 18.23 -19.74 15.96
N LYS A 286 19.11 -18.74 16.05
CA LYS A 286 19.83 -18.42 17.29
C LYS A 286 18.87 -17.97 18.39
N VAL A 287 17.90 -17.13 18.07
CA VAL A 287 16.85 -16.72 19.00
C VAL A 287 16.11 -17.93 19.55
N LEU A 288 15.67 -18.84 18.69
CA LEU A 288 14.98 -20.06 19.12
C LEU A 288 15.86 -20.97 19.98
N ALA A 289 17.16 -21.05 19.70
CA ALA A 289 18.10 -21.90 20.43
C ALA A 289 18.55 -21.31 21.77
N GLU A 290 18.71 -20.00 21.88
CA GLU A 290 19.34 -19.33 23.01
C GLU A 290 18.35 -18.73 24.01
N THR A 291 17.16 -18.31 23.54
CA THR A 291 16.14 -17.66 24.37
C THR A 291 15.52 -18.67 25.35
N SER A 292 15.26 -18.25 26.57
CA SER A 292 14.60 -19.09 27.56
C SER A 292 13.16 -19.47 27.11
N VAL A 293 12.69 -20.64 27.59
CA VAL A 293 11.31 -21.06 27.28
C VAL A 293 10.29 -20.02 27.77
N ASP A 294 10.54 -19.41 28.93
CA ASP A 294 9.65 -18.38 29.48
C ASP A 294 9.64 -17.11 28.64
N ASP A 295 10.75 -16.72 28.04
CA ASP A 295 10.81 -15.55 27.14
C ASP A 295 10.21 -15.87 25.76
N LEU A 296 10.36 -17.10 25.26
CA LEU A 296 9.63 -17.54 24.06
C LEU A 296 8.10 -17.51 24.28
N LYS A 297 7.64 -17.95 25.47
CA LYS A 297 6.22 -17.84 25.84
C LYS A 297 5.75 -16.40 25.90
N ALA A 298 6.56 -15.49 26.47
CA ALA A 298 6.25 -14.07 26.53
C ALA A 298 6.08 -13.46 25.12
N TYR A 299 7.01 -13.76 24.21
CA TYR A 299 6.92 -13.38 22.81
C TYR A 299 5.63 -13.91 22.16
N MET A 300 5.36 -15.20 22.27
CA MET A 300 4.19 -15.84 21.68
C MET A 300 2.87 -15.28 22.24
N GLU A 301 2.80 -15.05 23.56
CA GLU A 301 1.61 -14.51 24.21
C GLU A 301 1.29 -13.12 23.69
N LEU A 302 2.29 -12.24 23.61
CA LEU A 302 2.09 -10.91 23.07
C LEU A 302 1.65 -10.93 21.58
N LYS A 303 2.34 -11.73 20.75
CA LYS A 303 1.95 -11.86 19.32
C LYS A 303 0.53 -12.41 19.17
N ALA A 304 0.12 -13.35 20.02
CA ALA A 304 -1.24 -13.89 20.01
C ALA A 304 -2.29 -12.84 20.37
N VAL A 305 -2.04 -12.03 21.39
CA VAL A 305 -2.94 -10.91 21.75
C VAL A 305 -3.00 -9.88 20.62
N TYR A 306 -1.85 -9.45 20.11
CA TYR A 306 -1.76 -8.43 19.07
C TYR A 306 -2.47 -8.85 17.77
N SER A 307 -2.39 -10.14 17.40
CA SER A 307 -3.00 -10.65 16.15
C SER A 307 -4.54 -10.61 16.14
N TYR A 308 -5.18 -10.49 17.28
CA TYR A 308 -6.64 -10.54 17.41
C TYR A 308 -7.22 -9.41 18.27
N CYS A 309 -6.43 -8.40 18.66
CA CYS A 309 -6.87 -7.32 19.54
C CYS A 309 -8.08 -6.54 19.00
N ASP A 310 -8.15 -6.32 17.68
CA ASP A 310 -9.27 -5.63 17.03
C ASP A 310 -10.60 -6.41 17.09
N TYR A 311 -10.56 -7.71 17.39
CA TYR A 311 -11.74 -8.59 17.47
C TYR A 311 -12.15 -8.93 18.90
N LEU A 312 -11.47 -8.36 19.90
CA LEU A 312 -11.80 -8.50 21.32
C LEU A 312 -12.79 -7.41 21.76
N ASN A 313 -12.72 -6.95 22.99
CA ASN A 313 -13.62 -5.92 23.51
C ASN A 313 -13.14 -4.49 23.21
N ASP A 314 -13.98 -3.51 23.53
CA ASP A 314 -13.71 -2.09 23.30
C ASP A 314 -12.42 -1.61 23.96
N ALA A 315 -12.04 -2.18 25.13
CA ALA A 315 -10.83 -1.77 25.83
C ALA A 315 -9.55 -2.02 25.01
N PHE A 316 -9.48 -3.13 24.24
CA PHE A 316 -8.35 -3.38 23.33
C PHE A 316 -8.36 -2.44 22.14
N GLU A 317 -9.53 -2.18 21.55
CA GLU A 317 -9.67 -1.22 20.45
C GLU A 317 -9.26 0.20 20.90
N ASP A 318 -9.71 0.64 22.07
CA ASP A 318 -9.40 1.96 22.63
C ASP A 318 -7.89 2.08 22.92
N ARG A 319 -7.26 1.04 23.48
CA ARG A 319 -5.82 1.06 23.75
C ARG A 319 -4.99 1.08 22.46
N LEU A 320 -5.42 0.35 21.44
CA LEU A 320 -4.80 0.40 20.12
C LEU A 320 -4.97 1.78 19.49
N PHE A 321 -6.12 2.41 19.67
CA PHE A 321 -6.35 3.77 19.19
C PHE A 321 -5.41 4.79 19.87
N GLU A 322 -5.17 4.71 21.19
CA GLU A 322 -4.22 5.59 21.86
C GLU A 322 -2.78 5.44 21.29
N TYR A 323 -2.38 4.24 20.89
CA TYR A 323 -1.14 4.04 20.17
C TYR A 323 -1.16 4.73 18.80
N ARG A 324 -2.22 4.50 17.99
CA ARG A 324 -2.37 5.14 16.67
C ARG A 324 -2.35 6.68 16.78
N LYS A 325 -3.00 7.22 17.80
CA LYS A 325 -2.99 8.66 18.09
C LYS A 325 -1.59 9.18 18.36
N ALA A 326 -0.80 8.46 19.15
CA ALA A 326 0.57 8.85 19.47
C ALA A 326 1.50 8.87 18.23
N VAL A 327 1.31 7.94 17.29
CA VAL A 327 2.21 7.80 16.13
C VAL A 327 1.72 8.56 14.89
N SER A 328 0.44 8.91 14.80
CA SER A 328 -0.13 9.56 13.61
C SER A 328 -0.81 10.91 13.87
N GLY A 329 -0.95 11.32 15.13
CA GLY A 329 -1.62 12.58 15.47
C GLY A 329 -3.13 12.60 15.25
N VAL A 330 -3.77 11.46 14.89
CA VAL A 330 -5.22 11.34 14.78
C VAL A 330 -5.88 11.64 16.11
N GLN A 331 -7.01 12.39 16.12
CA GLN A 331 -7.59 12.92 17.36
C GLN A 331 -8.77 12.09 17.88
N GLU A 332 -9.58 11.51 17.00
CA GLU A 332 -10.79 10.76 17.34
C GLU A 332 -10.79 9.41 16.63
N GLN A 333 -11.24 8.36 17.33
CA GLN A 333 -11.40 7.05 16.74
C GLN A 333 -12.55 7.05 15.75
N LYS A 334 -12.37 6.41 14.59
CA LYS A 334 -13.49 6.19 13.65
C LYS A 334 -14.65 5.47 14.35
N PRO A 335 -15.90 5.87 14.12
CA PRO A 335 -17.05 5.20 14.71
C PRO A 335 -17.11 3.73 14.31
N ARG A 336 -17.69 2.89 15.15
CA ARG A 336 -17.70 1.42 14.99
C ARG A 336 -18.17 0.97 13.60
N TRP A 337 -19.19 1.62 13.04
CA TRP A 337 -19.68 1.23 11.72
C TRP A 337 -18.63 1.43 10.62
N LYS A 338 -17.79 2.47 10.69
CA LYS A 338 -16.69 2.67 9.73
C LYS A 338 -15.62 1.58 9.87
N ARG A 339 -15.28 1.20 11.11
CA ARG A 339 -14.36 0.10 11.38
C ARG A 339 -14.92 -1.24 10.87
N ALA A 340 -16.23 -1.48 11.11
CA ALA A 340 -16.90 -2.67 10.58
C ALA A 340 -16.94 -2.71 9.04
N VAL A 341 -17.15 -1.56 8.40
CA VAL A 341 -17.08 -1.44 6.93
C VAL A 341 -15.68 -1.80 6.42
N ALA A 342 -14.62 -1.28 7.05
CA ALA A 342 -13.24 -1.58 6.66
C ALA A 342 -12.93 -3.09 6.80
N GLU A 343 -13.31 -3.72 7.93
CA GLU A 343 -13.11 -5.16 8.15
C GLU A 343 -13.85 -6.03 7.12
N ILE A 344 -15.07 -5.65 6.74
CA ILE A 344 -15.82 -6.36 5.71
C ILE A 344 -15.17 -6.18 4.34
N ASP A 345 -14.76 -4.97 4.02
CA ASP A 345 -14.09 -4.66 2.75
C ASP A 345 -12.78 -5.42 2.60
N ASP A 346 -11.98 -5.51 3.64
CA ASP A 346 -10.71 -6.25 3.64
C ASP A 346 -10.89 -7.77 3.49
N ASN A 347 -11.91 -8.35 4.14
CA ASN A 347 -12.09 -9.80 4.21
C ASN A 347 -13.06 -10.36 3.14
N LEU A 348 -13.92 -9.52 2.55
CA LEU A 348 -14.86 -9.84 1.48
C LEU A 348 -14.69 -8.87 0.30
N SER A 349 -13.44 -8.53 -0.01
CA SER A 349 -13.08 -7.47 -0.94
C SER A 349 -13.57 -7.71 -2.37
N GLU A 350 -13.51 -8.95 -2.86
CA GLU A 350 -14.02 -9.33 -4.18
C GLU A 350 -15.55 -9.29 -4.22
N THR A 351 -16.21 -9.76 -3.17
CA THR A 351 -17.67 -9.71 -3.03
C THR A 351 -18.18 -8.27 -2.99
N ILE A 352 -17.56 -7.42 -2.19
CA ILE A 352 -17.88 -5.97 -2.15
C ILE A 352 -17.56 -5.32 -3.49
N GLY A 353 -16.42 -5.66 -4.13
CA GLY A 353 -16.02 -5.15 -5.43
C GLY A 353 -17.04 -5.41 -6.54
N LYS A 354 -17.59 -6.62 -6.61
CA LYS A 354 -18.67 -6.98 -7.55
C LYS A 354 -19.91 -6.08 -7.35
N LEU A 355 -20.34 -5.89 -6.11
CA LEU A 355 -21.46 -5.01 -5.79
C LEU A 355 -21.16 -3.55 -6.09
N TYR A 356 -19.94 -3.10 -5.80
CA TYR A 356 -19.48 -1.73 -6.00
C TYR A 356 -19.51 -1.34 -7.48
N VAL A 357 -18.92 -2.14 -8.36
CA VAL A 357 -18.88 -1.81 -9.78
C VAL A 357 -20.26 -1.87 -10.44
N ALA A 358 -21.09 -2.81 -10.01
CA ALA A 358 -22.48 -2.91 -10.51
C ALA A 358 -23.32 -1.66 -10.19
N GLU A 359 -23.03 -0.96 -9.09
CA GLU A 359 -23.78 0.23 -8.65
C GLU A 359 -23.11 1.54 -9.10
N TYR A 360 -21.77 1.63 -9.07
CA TYR A 360 -21.05 2.92 -9.11
C TYR A 360 -20.10 3.10 -10.30
N PHE A 361 -19.80 2.07 -11.09
CA PHE A 361 -18.83 2.20 -12.19
C PHE A 361 -19.34 1.60 -13.51
N PRO A 362 -20.02 2.38 -14.36
CA PRO A 362 -20.54 1.91 -15.63
C PRO A 362 -19.42 1.65 -16.65
N GLU A 363 -19.65 0.73 -17.57
CA GLU A 363 -18.73 0.37 -18.67
C GLU A 363 -18.30 1.57 -19.50
N THR A 364 -19.16 2.58 -19.68
CA THR A 364 -18.83 3.81 -20.42
C THR A 364 -17.66 4.58 -19.78
N SER A 365 -17.55 4.60 -18.46
CA SER A 365 -16.43 5.20 -17.74
C SER A 365 -15.15 4.43 -17.99
N LYS A 366 -15.18 3.08 -17.92
CA LYS A 366 -14.04 2.21 -18.26
C LYS A 366 -13.49 2.52 -19.65
N GLN A 367 -14.36 2.67 -20.65
CA GLN A 367 -13.98 2.96 -22.05
C GLN A 367 -13.37 4.35 -22.23
N ARG A 368 -13.85 5.37 -21.49
CA ARG A 368 -13.28 6.73 -21.54
C ARG A 368 -11.85 6.74 -20.98
N VAL A 369 -11.64 6.12 -19.83
CA VAL A 369 -10.30 6.02 -19.22
C VAL A 369 -9.36 5.18 -20.08
N TYR A 370 -9.84 4.09 -20.67
CA TYR A 370 -9.03 3.26 -21.56
C TYR A 370 -8.47 4.05 -22.76
N ARG A 371 -9.25 4.96 -23.34
CA ARG A 371 -8.76 5.85 -24.41
C ARG A 371 -7.64 6.77 -23.92
N LEU A 372 -7.82 7.38 -22.75
CA LEU A 372 -6.78 8.21 -22.14
C LEU A 372 -5.49 7.42 -21.90
N VAL A 373 -5.59 6.18 -21.40
CA VAL A 373 -4.42 5.29 -21.25
C VAL A 373 -3.70 5.04 -22.57
N LYS A 374 -4.45 4.85 -23.66
CA LYS A 374 -3.86 4.67 -25.00
C LYS A 374 -3.15 5.93 -25.53
N ASP A 375 -3.71 7.10 -25.27
CA ASP A 375 -3.06 8.36 -25.62
C ASP A 375 -1.72 8.52 -24.87
N LEU A 376 -1.70 8.18 -23.59
CA LEU A 376 -0.47 8.21 -22.78
C LEU A 376 0.54 7.15 -23.23
N GLN A 377 0.09 5.93 -23.55
CA GLN A 377 0.98 4.88 -24.07
C GLN A 377 1.66 5.32 -25.35
N GLN A 378 0.94 5.97 -26.28
CA GLN A 378 1.51 6.51 -27.50
C GLN A 378 2.51 7.66 -27.20
N ALA A 379 2.16 8.55 -26.29
CA ALA A 379 3.05 9.65 -25.90
C ALA A 379 4.33 9.15 -25.23
N PHE A 380 4.26 8.08 -24.46
CA PHE A 380 5.44 7.45 -23.85
C PHE A 380 6.31 6.77 -24.92
N GLU A 381 5.72 6.08 -25.88
CA GLU A 381 6.45 5.52 -27.03
C GLU A 381 7.18 6.62 -27.79
N ASP A 382 6.51 7.75 -28.08
CA ASP A 382 7.13 8.89 -28.77
C ASP A 382 8.35 9.39 -27.98
N ARG A 383 8.25 9.55 -26.67
CA ARG A 383 9.36 9.97 -25.80
C ARG A 383 10.50 8.96 -25.77
N LEU A 384 10.23 7.66 -25.69
CA LEU A 384 11.25 6.62 -25.76
C LEU A 384 12.00 6.65 -27.09
N LYS A 385 11.30 6.89 -28.21
CA LYS A 385 11.92 7.02 -29.55
C LYS A 385 12.77 8.27 -29.66
N ASP A 386 12.28 9.40 -29.12
CA ASP A 386 12.98 10.69 -29.13
C ASP A 386 14.16 10.73 -28.14
N ASN A 387 14.28 9.75 -27.22
CA ASN A 387 15.34 9.71 -26.22
C ASN A 387 16.73 9.68 -26.86
N THR A 388 17.65 10.54 -26.40
CA THR A 388 18.96 10.76 -27.04
C THR A 388 20.10 9.98 -26.37
N TRP A 389 19.90 9.43 -25.20
CA TRP A 389 20.96 8.75 -24.45
C TRP A 389 20.88 7.21 -24.53
N MET A 390 19.70 6.65 -24.82
CA MET A 390 19.54 5.20 -25.03
C MET A 390 20.01 4.77 -26.44
N SER A 391 20.60 3.59 -26.52
CA SER A 391 20.83 2.91 -27.78
C SER A 391 19.53 2.45 -28.44
N ASP A 392 19.54 2.29 -29.77
CA ASP A 392 18.37 1.84 -30.52
C ASP A 392 17.88 0.45 -30.07
N SER A 393 18.82 -0.43 -29.64
CA SER A 393 18.47 -1.75 -29.09
C SER A 393 17.69 -1.66 -27.80
N THR A 394 18.12 -0.81 -26.86
CA THR A 394 17.41 -0.60 -25.58
C THR A 394 16.07 0.08 -25.79
N LYS A 395 15.99 1.09 -26.67
CA LYS A 395 14.72 1.73 -27.06
C LYS A 395 13.71 0.72 -27.60
N ALA A 396 14.14 -0.17 -28.52
CA ALA A 396 13.24 -1.17 -29.10
C ALA A 396 12.64 -2.10 -28.02
N LYS A 397 13.46 -2.55 -27.07
CA LYS A 397 13.01 -3.39 -25.97
C LYS A 397 12.10 -2.63 -24.98
N ALA A 398 12.40 -1.36 -24.71
CA ALA A 398 11.56 -0.51 -23.87
C ALA A 398 10.18 -0.29 -24.50
N VAL A 399 10.12 0.00 -25.81
CA VAL A 399 8.86 0.13 -26.55
C VAL A 399 8.09 -1.20 -26.57
N GLU A 400 8.77 -2.34 -26.77
CA GLU A 400 8.13 -3.66 -26.70
C GLU A 400 7.53 -3.90 -25.31
N LYS A 401 8.25 -3.60 -24.22
CA LYS A 401 7.76 -3.71 -22.85
C LYS A 401 6.54 -2.84 -22.60
N LEU A 402 6.57 -1.59 -23.07
CA LEU A 402 5.45 -0.66 -22.96
C LEU A 402 4.19 -1.18 -23.68
N HIS A 403 4.33 -1.76 -24.89
CA HIS A 403 3.18 -2.29 -25.64
C HIS A 403 2.65 -3.61 -25.10
N THR A 404 3.46 -4.42 -24.44
CA THR A 404 3.02 -5.66 -23.79
C THR A 404 2.44 -5.44 -22.40
N MET A 405 2.52 -4.22 -21.88
CA MET A 405 1.96 -3.85 -20.58
C MET A 405 0.44 -4.12 -20.56
N TYR A 406 -0.01 -4.94 -19.60
CA TYR A 406 -1.42 -5.22 -19.43
C TYR A 406 -2.12 -4.07 -18.69
N ILE A 407 -3.31 -3.69 -19.16
CA ILE A 407 -4.04 -2.52 -18.68
C ILE A 407 -5.32 -2.99 -18.00
N ASN A 408 -5.39 -2.87 -16.67
CA ASN A 408 -6.57 -3.13 -15.86
C ASN A 408 -7.24 -1.79 -15.47
N ILE A 409 -8.50 -1.59 -15.85
CA ILE A 409 -9.26 -0.38 -15.55
C ILE A 409 -10.58 -0.73 -14.89
N GLY A 410 -10.83 -0.14 -13.74
CA GLY A 410 -12.07 -0.23 -12.99
C GLY A 410 -12.22 -1.53 -12.23
N TYR A 411 -12.26 -2.65 -12.94
CA TYR A 411 -12.47 -3.98 -12.39
C TYR A 411 -11.89 -5.07 -13.32
N PRO A 412 -11.58 -6.27 -12.79
CA PRO A 412 -10.98 -7.35 -13.57
C PRO A 412 -11.97 -7.93 -14.59
N ASP A 413 -11.45 -8.33 -15.76
CA ASP A 413 -12.27 -9.03 -16.76
C ASP A 413 -12.81 -10.38 -16.27
N LYS A 414 -12.09 -11.00 -15.33
CA LYS A 414 -12.47 -12.26 -14.69
C LYS A 414 -12.20 -12.22 -13.20
N TRP A 415 -13.23 -12.47 -12.41
CA TRP A 415 -13.15 -12.59 -10.97
C TRP A 415 -12.48 -13.89 -10.52
N GLU A 416 -11.74 -13.82 -9.41
CA GLU A 416 -11.00 -14.96 -8.88
C GLU A 416 -11.87 -15.94 -8.08
N ASP A 417 -13.00 -15.48 -7.54
CA ASP A 417 -13.98 -16.24 -6.74
C ASP A 417 -13.36 -16.97 -5.53
N MET A 418 -12.36 -16.34 -4.90
CA MET A 418 -11.68 -16.93 -3.74
C MET A 418 -12.54 -16.93 -2.49
N GLU A 419 -13.41 -15.95 -2.34
CA GLU A 419 -14.26 -15.76 -1.16
C GLU A 419 -15.45 -16.72 -1.08
N LYS A 420 -15.73 -17.48 -2.16
CA LYS A 420 -16.79 -18.51 -2.13
C LYS A 420 -16.57 -19.60 -1.09
N PHE A 421 -15.33 -19.78 -0.62
CA PHE A 421 -14.97 -20.76 0.40
C PHE A 421 -15.12 -20.22 1.83
N ILE A 422 -15.30 -18.92 1.99
CA ILE A 422 -15.47 -18.28 3.30
C ILE A 422 -16.85 -18.65 3.86
N ASP A 423 -16.84 -19.12 5.12
CA ASP A 423 -18.05 -19.48 5.89
C ASP A 423 -18.12 -18.62 7.17
N ILE A 424 -19.10 -17.73 7.25
CA ILE A 424 -19.33 -16.85 8.41
C ILE A 424 -20.48 -17.41 9.26
N ARG A 425 -20.22 -17.63 10.54
CA ARG A 425 -21.17 -18.22 11.49
C ARG A 425 -21.48 -17.26 12.62
N GLU A 426 -22.75 -16.90 12.78
CA GLU A 426 -23.21 -15.97 13.82
C GLU A 426 -23.29 -16.59 15.21
N ASP A 427 -23.33 -17.91 15.32
CA ASP A 427 -23.28 -18.65 16.58
C ASP A 427 -21.86 -18.77 17.16
N GLN A 428 -20.86 -18.24 16.46
CA GLN A 428 -19.46 -18.20 16.85
C GLN A 428 -18.98 -16.75 17.01
N ASN A 429 -17.97 -16.55 17.87
CA ASN A 429 -17.38 -15.23 18.05
C ASN A 429 -16.51 -14.79 16.86
N LEU A 430 -16.09 -13.51 16.85
CA LEU A 430 -15.27 -12.96 15.78
C LEU A 430 -13.93 -13.68 15.61
N VAL A 431 -13.24 -14.02 16.70
CA VAL A 431 -11.93 -14.70 16.64
C VAL A 431 -12.05 -16.05 15.92
N GLU A 432 -13.09 -16.84 16.23
CA GLU A 432 -13.35 -18.13 15.57
C GLU A 432 -13.65 -17.95 14.08
N ASN A 433 -14.44 -16.94 13.72
CA ASN A 433 -14.73 -16.63 12.33
C ASN A 433 -13.48 -16.20 11.56
N PHE A 434 -12.65 -15.30 12.13
CA PHE A 434 -11.42 -14.86 11.47
C PHE A 434 -10.35 -15.94 11.38
N ILE A 435 -10.25 -16.84 12.35
CA ILE A 435 -9.42 -18.06 12.23
C ILE A 435 -9.85 -18.87 11.01
N ARG A 436 -11.17 -19.10 10.85
CA ARG A 436 -11.72 -19.87 9.73
C ARG A 436 -11.45 -19.17 8.40
N ILE A 437 -11.70 -17.86 8.29
CA ILE A 437 -11.40 -17.06 7.09
C ILE A 437 -9.94 -17.25 6.68
N LYS A 438 -8.99 -17.05 7.60
CA LYS A 438 -7.55 -17.18 7.31
C LYS A 438 -7.19 -18.60 6.85
N GLN A 439 -7.77 -19.62 7.46
CA GLN A 439 -7.53 -21.02 7.09
C GLN A 439 -8.09 -21.35 5.69
N GLU A 440 -9.34 -20.95 5.41
CA GLU A 440 -10.00 -21.23 4.13
C GLU A 440 -9.33 -20.49 2.97
N VAL A 441 -8.98 -19.22 3.16
CA VAL A 441 -8.25 -18.43 2.15
C VAL A 441 -6.89 -19.06 1.83
N ARG A 442 -6.12 -19.47 2.86
CA ARG A 442 -4.83 -20.16 2.65
C ARG A 442 -5.01 -21.48 1.89
N ALA A 443 -5.96 -22.30 2.30
CA ALA A 443 -6.24 -23.56 1.64
C ALA A 443 -6.73 -23.36 0.18
N ALA A 444 -7.53 -22.32 -0.07
CA ALA A 444 -7.98 -21.97 -1.41
C ALA A 444 -6.81 -21.52 -2.30
N ASN A 445 -5.87 -20.72 -1.76
CA ASN A 445 -4.67 -20.32 -2.48
C ASN A 445 -3.83 -21.55 -2.90
N TYR A 446 -3.56 -22.50 -1.99
CA TYR A 446 -2.83 -23.70 -2.35
C TYR A 446 -3.58 -24.54 -3.42
N ARG A 447 -4.89 -24.74 -3.27
CA ARG A 447 -5.70 -25.47 -4.25
C ARG A 447 -5.69 -24.81 -5.63
N LYS A 448 -5.69 -23.48 -5.69
CA LYS A 448 -5.82 -22.71 -6.93
C LYS A 448 -4.49 -22.55 -7.67
N TYR A 449 -3.41 -22.28 -6.94
CA TYR A 449 -2.19 -21.78 -7.54
C TYR A 449 -0.99 -22.74 -7.48
N TRP A 450 -0.97 -23.68 -6.53
CA TRP A 450 0.19 -24.58 -6.43
C TRP A 450 0.35 -25.43 -7.68
N ARG A 451 1.54 -25.36 -8.31
CA ARG A 451 1.91 -26.05 -9.56
C ARG A 451 0.93 -25.83 -10.71
N LYS A 452 0.26 -24.69 -10.75
CA LYS A 452 -0.64 -24.31 -11.83
C LYS A 452 -0.16 -23.00 -12.46
N PRO A 453 -0.49 -22.78 -13.76
CA PRO A 453 -0.21 -21.49 -14.40
C PRO A 453 -0.90 -20.35 -13.65
N PHE A 454 -0.15 -19.29 -13.39
CA PHE A 454 -0.66 -18.10 -12.74
C PHE A 454 -1.20 -17.11 -13.77
N ASN A 455 -2.35 -16.52 -13.48
CA ASN A 455 -2.98 -15.52 -14.35
C ASN A 455 -2.40 -14.14 -14.08
N LYS A 456 -1.48 -13.66 -14.92
CA LYS A 456 -0.87 -12.31 -14.82
C LYS A 456 -1.82 -11.16 -15.18
N LYS A 457 -3.01 -11.46 -15.72
CA LYS A 457 -4.06 -10.47 -15.98
C LYS A 457 -4.93 -10.19 -14.74
N LEU A 458 -4.57 -10.77 -13.61
CA LEU A 458 -5.19 -10.51 -12.33
C LEU A 458 -5.07 -9.01 -11.99
N MET A 459 -6.15 -8.43 -11.53
CA MET A 459 -6.14 -7.11 -10.92
C MET A 459 -5.85 -7.27 -9.41
N PRO A 460 -4.69 -6.82 -8.91
CA PRO A 460 -4.27 -7.12 -7.53
C PRO A 460 -5.01 -6.30 -6.48
N MET A 461 -5.67 -5.23 -6.90
CA MET A 461 -6.45 -4.34 -6.05
C MET A 461 -7.94 -4.48 -6.32
N PRO A 462 -8.81 -4.48 -5.29
CA PRO A 462 -10.25 -4.52 -5.49
C PRO A 462 -10.77 -3.19 -6.07
N PRO A 463 -11.87 -3.22 -6.82
CA PRO A 463 -12.40 -2.03 -7.51
C PRO A 463 -12.74 -0.84 -6.63
N GLN A 464 -13.06 -1.06 -5.37
CA GLN A 464 -13.41 -0.02 -4.41
C GLN A 464 -12.19 0.59 -3.69
N MET A 465 -10.99 0.13 -3.94
CA MET A 465 -9.77 0.73 -3.39
C MET A 465 -9.44 2.05 -4.09
N VAL A 466 -9.16 3.09 -3.32
CA VAL A 466 -8.70 4.39 -3.85
C VAL A 466 -7.18 4.35 -3.99
N ASN A 467 -6.71 3.74 -5.06
CA ASN A 467 -5.28 3.63 -5.36
C ASN A 467 -5.06 3.30 -6.84
N ALA A 468 -3.79 3.28 -7.28
CA ALA A 468 -3.32 2.73 -8.54
C ALA A 468 -2.01 1.99 -8.30
N CYS A 469 -1.60 1.05 -9.17
CA CYS A 469 -0.28 0.44 -9.09
C CYS A 469 0.19 -0.17 -10.41
N TYR A 470 1.50 -0.17 -10.60
CA TYR A 470 2.19 -1.05 -11.53
C TYR A 470 2.66 -2.32 -10.80
N VAL A 471 2.55 -3.47 -11.44
CA VAL A 471 3.05 -4.75 -10.91
C VAL A 471 4.14 -5.29 -11.85
N PRO A 472 5.42 -5.25 -11.45
CA PRO A 472 6.54 -5.64 -12.31
C PRO A 472 6.44 -7.08 -12.84
N ASN A 473 6.10 -8.03 -11.98
CA ASN A 473 5.96 -9.46 -12.37
C ASN A 473 4.79 -9.74 -13.33
N PHE A 474 3.82 -8.83 -13.43
CA PHE A 474 2.70 -8.95 -14.38
C PHE A 474 2.92 -8.07 -15.62
N ASN A 475 3.86 -7.14 -15.56
CA ASN A 475 3.99 -6.03 -16.48
C ASN A 475 2.61 -5.37 -16.70
N SER A 476 1.95 -4.97 -15.62
CA SER A 476 0.58 -4.45 -15.65
C SER A 476 0.42 -3.16 -14.86
N ILE A 477 -0.41 -2.24 -15.40
CA ILE A 477 -0.94 -1.07 -14.68
C ILE A 477 -2.38 -1.34 -14.27
N ASN A 478 -2.74 -0.88 -13.06
CA ASN A 478 -4.00 -1.23 -12.42
C ASN A 478 -4.65 0.01 -11.82
N PHE A 479 -5.86 0.32 -12.26
CA PHE A 479 -6.65 1.48 -11.83
C PHE A 479 -8.01 1.02 -11.34
N PRO A 480 -8.21 0.81 -10.03
CA PRO A 480 -9.52 0.52 -9.45
C PRO A 480 -10.57 1.58 -9.78
N ALA A 481 -11.84 1.18 -9.80
CA ALA A 481 -12.95 2.09 -10.14
C ALA A 481 -13.04 3.31 -9.20
N ALA A 482 -12.64 3.14 -7.96
CA ALA A 482 -12.78 4.14 -6.92
C ALA A 482 -11.90 5.39 -7.13
N ILE A 483 -10.70 5.25 -7.71
CA ILE A 483 -9.84 6.40 -8.00
C ILE A 483 -10.29 7.16 -9.27
N LEU A 484 -11.06 6.53 -10.15
CA LEU A 484 -11.47 7.07 -11.44
C LEU A 484 -12.71 8.00 -11.30
N GLN A 485 -12.61 8.98 -10.40
CA GLN A 485 -13.64 9.95 -10.04
C GLN A 485 -13.01 11.32 -9.74
N PRO A 486 -13.78 12.43 -9.73
CA PRO A 486 -13.25 13.72 -9.34
C PRO A 486 -12.60 13.69 -7.94
N PRO A 487 -11.44 14.35 -7.74
CA PRO A 487 -10.77 15.26 -8.68
C PRO A 487 -9.78 14.58 -9.64
N PHE A 488 -9.59 13.26 -9.61
CA PHE A 488 -8.66 12.55 -10.50
C PHE A 488 -9.19 12.47 -11.93
N PHE A 489 -10.43 12.00 -12.11
CA PHE A 489 -11.07 11.89 -13.41
C PHE A 489 -12.50 12.46 -13.38
N ASP A 490 -12.75 13.46 -14.18
CA ASP A 490 -14.08 14.03 -14.39
C ASP A 490 -14.43 13.98 -15.88
N PRO A 491 -15.42 13.16 -16.29
CA PRO A 491 -15.81 13.05 -17.70
C PRO A 491 -16.40 14.36 -18.28
N GLU A 492 -16.80 15.29 -17.43
CA GLU A 492 -17.36 16.59 -17.84
C GLU A 492 -16.32 17.73 -17.79
N ALA A 493 -15.14 17.51 -17.19
CA ALA A 493 -14.05 18.48 -17.21
C ALA A 493 -13.38 18.56 -18.59
N ASP A 494 -12.73 19.69 -18.87
CA ASP A 494 -11.88 19.76 -20.04
C ASP A 494 -10.72 18.77 -19.93
N TYR A 495 -10.21 18.30 -21.07
CA TYR A 495 -9.22 17.27 -21.05
C TYR A 495 -7.86 17.73 -20.49
N ALA A 496 -7.53 19.05 -20.50
CA ALA A 496 -6.32 19.55 -19.85
C ALA A 496 -6.31 19.19 -18.36
N CYS A 497 -7.47 19.30 -17.69
CA CYS A 497 -7.62 18.90 -16.29
C CYS A 497 -7.46 17.37 -16.09
N ASN A 498 -8.07 16.55 -16.95
CA ASN A 498 -7.97 15.10 -16.85
C ASN A 498 -6.54 14.59 -17.14
N TYR A 499 -5.82 15.19 -18.11
CA TYR A 499 -4.42 14.86 -18.35
C TYR A 499 -3.53 15.32 -17.21
N GLY A 500 -3.77 16.49 -16.62
CA GLY A 500 -3.02 16.99 -15.45
C GLY A 500 -3.29 16.21 -14.16
N ALA A 501 -4.49 15.64 -14.00
CA ALA A 501 -4.89 14.87 -12.84
C ALA A 501 -4.62 13.37 -13.06
N VAL A 502 -5.63 12.58 -13.46
CA VAL A 502 -5.47 11.12 -13.63
C VAL A 502 -4.44 10.76 -14.70
N GLY A 503 -4.25 11.62 -15.71
CA GLY A 503 -3.25 11.38 -16.75
C GLY A 503 -1.84 11.29 -16.19
N THR A 504 -1.47 12.17 -15.25
CA THR A 504 -0.17 12.11 -14.58
C THR A 504 -0.02 10.84 -13.72
N VAL A 505 -1.09 10.38 -13.07
CA VAL A 505 -1.10 9.13 -12.31
C VAL A 505 -0.95 7.92 -13.24
N ILE A 506 -1.63 7.91 -14.38
CA ILE A 506 -1.47 6.83 -15.39
C ILE A 506 -0.05 6.81 -15.94
N GLY A 507 0.52 7.97 -16.25
CA GLY A 507 1.90 8.10 -16.69
C GLY A 507 2.90 7.66 -15.62
N HIS A 508 2.63 7.94 -14.35
CA HIS A 508 3.39 7.49 -13.17
C HIS A 508 3.42 5.96 -13.11
N GLU A 509 2.26 5.29 -13.17
CA GLU A 509 2.21 3.82 -13.16
C GLU A 509 2.91 3.19 -14.38
N MET A 510 2.80 3.80 -15.55
CA MET A 510 3.56 3.34 -16.73
C MET A 510 5.07 3.51 -16.51
N SER A 511 5.50 4.59 -15.85
CA SER A 511 6.91 4.89 -15.58
C SER A 511 7.54 3.91 -14.61
N HIS A 512 6.76 3.32 -13.68
CA HIS A 512 7.23 2.23 -12.83
C HIS A 512 7.70 1.00 -13.61
N GLY A 513 7.25 0.80 -14.83
CA GLY A 513 7.81 -0.23 -15.72
C GLY A 513 9.30 -0.01 -16.03
N PHE A 514 9.80 1.20 -15.80
CA PHE A 514 11.12 1.66 -16.18
C PHE A 514 11.88 2.36 -15.03
N ASP A 515 11.35 2.38 -13.82
CA ASP A 515 12.03 2.91 -12.63
C ASP A 515 13.19 2.00 -12.19
N ASP A 516 13.82 2.29 -11.04
CA ASP A 516 14.98 1.57 -10.51
C ASP A 516 14.70 0.08 -10.20
N GLU A 517 13.44 -0.27 -9.86
CA GLU A 517 12.99 -1.65 -9.66
C GLU A 517 12.41 -2.26 -10.95
N GLY A 518 11.45 -1.60 -11.57
CA GLY A 518 10.74 -2.12 -12.74
C GLY A 518 11.64 -2.30 -13.94
N CYS A 519 12.70 -1.50 -14.09
CA CYS A 519 13.68 -1.64 -15.17
C CYS A 519 14.43 -2.99 -15.13
N GLN A 520 14.42 -3.72 -14.02
CA GLN A 520 15.04 -5.03 -13.86
C GLN A 520 14.16 -6.17 -14.41
N PHE A 521 12.89 -5.91 -14.71
CA PHE A 521 11.95 -6.89 -15.24
C PHE A 521 11.75 -6.69 -16.74
N ASP A 522 11.70 -7.80 -17.49
CA ASP A 522 11.45 -7.78 -18.92
C ASP A 522 9.97 -7.55 -19.27
N LYS A 523 9.65 -7.56 -20.57
CA LYS A 523 8.29 -7.41 -21.11
C LYS A 523 7.30 -8.48 -20.63
N ASP A 524 7.80 -9.63 -20.21
CA ASP A 524 7.02 -10.76 -19.72
C ASP A 524 6.92 -10.77 -18.18
N GLY A 525 7.51 -9.77 -17.51
CA GLY A 525 7.52 -9.62 -16.05
C GLY A 525 8.47 -10.57 -15.34
N ASN A 526 9.50 -11.08 -16.04
CA ASN A 526 10.54 -11.89 -15.46
C ASN A 526 11.74 -10.99 -15.10
N LEU A 527 12.39 -11.30 -13.98
CA LEU A 527 13.60 -10.61 -13.55
C LEU A 527 14.78 -11.01 -14.47
N VAL A 528 15.02 -10.23 -15.50
CA VAL A 528 16.02 -10.46 -16.54
C VAL A 528 16.64 -9.14 -16.95
N ASN A 529 17.97 -9.07 -16.94
CA ASN A 529 18.67 -7.90 -17.47
C ASN A 529 18.48 -7.79 -19.00
N TRP A 530 17.72 -6.79 -19.43
CA TRP A 530 17.46 -6.51 -20.85
C TRP A 530 18.14 -5.24 -21.37
N TRP A 531 18.82 -4.50 -20.48
CA TRP A 531 19.54 -3.27 -20.80
C TRP A 531 20.87 -3.51 -21.51
N GLY A 532 21.28 -2.56 -22.38
CA GLY A 532 22.67 -2.41 -22.74
C GLY A 532 23.47 -1.89 -21.55
N ALA A 533 24.68 -2.41 -21.32
CA ALA A 533 25.49 -2.04 -20.15
C ALA A 533 25.79 -0.53 -20.05
N GLU A 534 26.07 0.12 -21.21
CA GLU A 534 26.30 1.57 -21.26
C GLU A 534 25.02 2.37 -20.98
N ASP A 535 23.87 1.88 -21.46
CA ASP A 535 22.58 2.54 -21.24
C ASP A 535 22.18 2.47 -19.76
N LYS A 536 22.41 1.33 -19.10
CA LYS A 536 22.16 1.21 -17.64
C LYS A 536 23.02 2.19 -16.84
N ALA A 537 24.29 2.34 -17.17
CA ALA A 537 25.16 3.30 -16.50
C ALA A 537 24.66 4.76 -16.68
N LYS A 538 24.24 5.13 -17.89
CA LYS A 538 23.65 6.46 -18.14
C LYS A 538 22.32 6.67 -17.43
N TYR A 539 21.52 5.62 -17.29
CA TYR A 539 20.30 5.65 -16.50
C TYR A 539 20.61 5.93 -15.02
N ASP A 540 21.57 5.20 -14.45
CA ASP A 540 21.95 5.35 -13.04
C ASP A 540 22.49 6.76 -12.73
N GLU A 541 23.27 7.36 -13.64
CA GLU A 541 23.73 8.74 -13.51
C GLU A 541 22.57 9.75 -13.45
N ARG A 542 21.51 9.56 -14.25
CA ARG A 542 20.34 10.46 -14.29
C ARG A 542 19.44 10.31 -13.07
N THR A 543 19.20 9.09 -12.67
CA THR A 543 18.37 8.81 -11.49
C THR A 543 19.05 9.24 -10.20
N LYS A 544 20.38 9.20 -10.15
CA LYS A 544 21.17 9.72 -9.05
C LYS A 544 20.93 11.23 -8.83
N VAL A 545 20.87 12.02 -9.91
CA VAL A 545 20.57 13.47 -9.82
C VAL A 545 19.21 13.68 -9.15
N LEU A 546 18.23 12.85 -9.49
CA LEU A 546 16.89 12.92 -8.88
C LEU A 546 16.92 12.52 -7.40
N ALA A 547 17.61 11.44 -7.05
CA ALA A 547 17.75 11.00 -5.65
C ALA A 547 18.44 12.06 -4.77
N GLU A 548 19.53 12.66 -5.26
CA GLU A 548 20.25 13.72 -4.56
C GLU A 548 19.36 14.96 -4.34
N TRP A 549 18.62 15.39 -5.37
CA TRP A 549 17.69 16.51 -5.29
C TRP A 549 16.59 16.31 -4.25
N PHE A 550 15.97 15.13 -4.24
CA PHE A 550 14.94 14.84 -3.24
C PHE A 550 15.51 14.69 -1.82
N SER A 551 16.76 14.24 -1.68
CA SER A 551 17.44 14.17 -0.38
C SER A 551 17.76 15.54 0.25
N GLU A 552 17.70 16.63 -0.54
CA GLU A 552 17.84 18.00 -0.02
C GLU A 552 16.54 18.52 0.60
N GLN A 553 15.39 17.89 0.32
CA GLN A 553 14.07 18.35 0.77
C GLN A 553 13.87 18.06 2.26
N GLU A 554 13.56 19.08 3.03
CA GLU A 554 13.32 19.00 4.48
C GLU A 554 11.82 19.03 4.76
N ALA A 555 11.29 17.91 5.27
CA ALA A 555 9.85 17.75 5.55
C ALA A 555 9.45 18.38 6.90
N LEU A 556 10.30 18.22 7.91
CA LEU A 556 10.20 18.83 9.24
C LEU A 556 11.60 19.28 9.67
N PRO A 557 11.74 20.22 10.62
CA PRO A 557 13.04 20.65 11.10
C PRO A 557 13.93 19.46 11.48
N GLY A 558 15.04 19.29 10.74
CA GLY A 558 15.99 18.19 10.93
C GLY A 558 15.57 16.83 10.32
N LEU A 559 14.40 16.71 9.71
CA LEU A 559 13.93 15.49 9.05
C LEU A 559 13.83 15.69 7.54
N LYS A 560 14.76 15.12 6.82
CA LYS A 560 14.81 15.16 5.36
C LYS A 560 14.22 13.91 4.72
N VAL A 561 13.76 14.06 3.49
CA VAL A 561 13.39 12.95 2.62
C VAL A 561 14.61 12.07 2.33
N ASN A 562 14.45 10.78 2.32
CA ASN A 562 15.47 9.86 1.81
C ASN A 562 15.23 9.64 0.31
N GLY A 563 15.96 10.38 -0.52
CA GLY A 563 15.78 10.36 -1.98
C GLY A 563 16.14 9.03 -2.64
N GLU A 564 16.99 8.21 -2.03
CA GLU A 564 17.28 6.84 -2.51
C GLU A 564 16.10 5.91 -2.22
N LYS A 565 15.51 5.99 -1.03
CA LYS A 565 14.31 5.22 -0.68
C LYS A 565 13.12 5.59 -1.57
N THR A 566 12.95 6.88 -1.86
CA THR A 566 11.81 7.38 -2.63
C THR A 566 12.08 7.46 -4.14
N LEU A 567 13.20 6.90 -4.62
CA LEU A 567 13.67 7.10 -6.00
C LEU A 567 12.66 6.59 -7.04
N GLY A 568 12.12 5.38 -6.90
CA GLY A 568 11.16 4.83 -7.86
C GLY A 568 9.92 5.70 -8.01
N GLU A 569 9.38 6.16 -6.89
CA GLU A 569 8.23 7.06 -6.85
C GLU A 569 8.52 8.43 -7.48
N ASN A 570 9.72 8.97 -7.22
CA ASN A 570 10.14 10.24 -7.81
C ASN A 570 10.39 10.10 -9.33
N ILE A 571 10.86 8.95 -9.81
CA ILE A 571 10.96 8.63 -11.25
C ILE A 571 9.55 8.51 -11.84
N GLY A 572 8.64 7.85 -11.14
CA GLY A 572 7.23 7.73 -11.51
C GLY A 572 6.58 9.10 -11.73
N ASP A 573 6.73 10.02 -10.78
CA ASP A 573 6.21 11.38 -10.87
C ASP A 573 6.84 12.17 -12.01
N ASN A 574 8.17 12.14 -12.14
CA ASN A 574 8.90 12.86 -13.19
C ASN A 574 8.49 12.36 -14.58
N GLY A 575 8.46 11.04 -14.79
CA GLY A 575 8.04 10.42 -16.03
C GLY A 575 6.55 10.65 -16.31
N GLY A 576 5.72 10.48 -15.28
CA GLY A 576 4.27 10.62 -15.36
C GLY A 576 3.83 12.01 -15.83
N ILE A 577 4.38 13.06 -15.24
CA ILE A 577 4.08 14.45 -15.66
C ILE A 577 4.48 14.68 -17.12
N GLN A 578 5.68 14.25 -17.51
CA GLN A 578 6.20 14.47 -18.86
C GLN A 578 5.41 13.69 -19.93
N VAL A 579 5.06 12.43 -19.64
CA VAL A 579 4.26 11.60 -20.55
C VAL A 579 2.84 12.17 -20.68
N ALA A 580 2.21 12.55 -19.58
CA ALA A 580 0.88 13.13 -19.59
C ALA A 580 0.85 14.48 -20.30
N TYR A 581 1.85 15.32 -20.10
CA TYR A 581 1.95 16.59 -20.81
C TYR A 581 2.15 16.42 -22.32
N ARG A 582 2.99 15.47 -22.75
CA ARG A 582 3.15 15.11 -24.16
C ARG A 582 1.85 14.61 -24.80
N ALA A 583 1.09 13.75 -24.08
CA ALA A 583 -0.21 13.27 -24.54
C ALA A 583 -1.21 14.42 -24.65
N PHE A 584 -1.23 15.32 -23.66
CA PHE A 584 -2.03 16.54 -23.66
C PHE A 584 -1.69 17.44 -24.87
N GLU A 585 -0.41 17.71 -25.14
CA GLU A 585 0.02 18.50 -26.31
C GLU A 585 -0.42 17.86 -27.63
N ASN A 586 -0.30 16.53 -27.75
CA ASN A 586 -0.74 15.81 -28.95
C ASN A 586 -2.27 15.97 -29.15
N ARG A 587 -3.03 15.91 -28.08
CA ARG A 587 -4.49 16.15 -28.11
C ARG A 587 -4.81 17.61 -28.46
N LEU A 588 -4.11 18.56 -27.86
CA LEU A 588 -4.33 19.99 -28.05
C LEU A 588 -4.11 20.43 -29.53
N LYS A 589 -3.20 19.76 -30.25
CA LYS A 589 -2.98 19.97 -31.70
C LYS A 589 -4.17 19.50 -32.53
N GLN A 590 -4.93 18.50 -32.08
CA GLN A 590 -6.06 17.91 -32.76
C GLN A 590 -7.36 18.63 -32.39
N GLU A 591 -7.53 18.98 -31.13
CA GLU A 591 -8.71 19.62 -30.56
C GLU A 591 -8.27 20.83 -29.70
N PRO A 592 -8.06 22.00 -30.31
CA PRO A 592 -7.60 23.18 -29.57
C PRO A 592 -8.56 23.61 -28.44
N LEU A 593 -8.00 23.92 -27.27
CA LEU A 593 -8.72 24.55 -26.15
C LEU A 593 -8.37 26.01 -26.05
N GLY A 594 -9.34 26.83 -25.67
CA GLY A 594 -9.16 28.22 -25.29
C GLY A 594 -8.82 28.39 -23.80
N ASP A 595 -8.56 29.63 -23.41
CA ASP A 595 -8.40 30.00 -22.02
C ASP A 595 -9.76 29.94 -21.28
N VAL A 596 -9.73 29.46 -20.05
CA VAL A 596 -10.88 29.39 -19.14
C VAL A 596 -10.49 30.02 -17.81
N ASP A 597 -11.31 30.90 -17.29
CA ASP A 597 -11.09 31.65 -16.04
C ASP A 597 -9.75 32.42 -15.98
N GLY A 598 -9.19 32.75 -17.14
CA GLY A 598 -7.90 33.43 -17.27
C GLY A 598 -6.69 32.52 -17.23
N PHE A 599 -6.89 31.20 -17.30
CA PHE A 599 -5.81 30.21 -17.35
C PHE A 599 -5.72 29.56 -18.74
N THR A 600 -4.51 29.49 -19.26
CA THR A 600 -4.24 28.74 -20.50
C THR A 600 -4.47 27.24 -20.27
N PRO A 601 -4.66 26.43 -21.31
CA PRO A 601 -4.77 24.99 -21.18
C PRO A 601 -3.58 24.34 -20.44
N ALA A 602 -2.33 24.82 -20.68
CA ALA A 602 -1.13 24.35 -20.00
C ALA A 602 -1.14 24.68 -18.49
N GLN A 603 -1.60 25.88 -18.13
CA GLN A 603 -1.75 26.26 -16.72
C GLN A 603 -2.79 25.38 -16.01
N ARG A 604 -3.93 25.10 -16.66
CA ARG A 604 -4.96 24.22 -16.09
C ARG A 604 -4.46 22.79 -15.88
N PHE A 605 -3.61 22.28 -16.77
CA PHE A 605 -2.95 20.99 -16.59
C PHE A 605 -2.16 20.94 -15.25
N TYR A 606 -1.29 21.91 -14.99
CA TYR A 606 -0.46 21.92 -13.78
C TYR A 606 -1.27 22.26 -12.52
N LEU A 607 -2.29 23.09 -12.62
CA LEU A 607 -3.18 23.38 -11.49
C LEU A 607 -4.00 22.12 -11.10
N ALA A 608 -4.44 21.34 -12.08
CA ALA A 608 -5.09 20.06 -11.82
C ALA A 608 -4.13 19.04 -11.20
N TYR A 609 -2.87 18.99 -11.67
CA TYR A 609 -1.81 18.18 -11.04
C TYR A 609 -1.61 18.55 -9.57
N ALA A 610 -1.40 19.84 -9.27
CA ALA A 610 -1.22 20.25 -7.88
C ALA A 610 -2.45 19.95 -7.01
N ARG A 611 -3.66 20.04 -7.57
CA ARG A 611 -4.93 19.80 -6.85
C ARG A 611 -5.07 18.34 -6.37
N VAL A 612 -4.63 17.36 -7.15
CA VAL A 612 -4.72 15.94 -6.71
C VAL A 612 -3.77 15.62 -5.57
N TRP A 613 -2.71 16.39 -5.42
CA TRP A 613 -1.77 16.26 -4.30
C TRP A 613 -2.08 17.17 -3.11
N ALA A 614 -3.03 18.11 -3.23
CA ALA A 614 -3.41 19.02 -2.14
C ALA A 614 -3.76 18.24 -0.87
N SER A 615 -3.09 18.53 0.25
CA SER A 615 -3.32 17.87 1.53
C SER A 615 -2.79 18.68 2.70
N ASN A 616 -3.49 18.65 3.82
CA ASN A 616 -2.94 18.94 5.14
C ASN A 616 -2.61 17.63 5.84
N ILE A 617 -1.57 17.61 6.66
CA ILE A 617 -1.07 16.41 7.34
C ILE A 617 -0.62 16.78 8.75
N THR A 618 -0.85 15.91 9.74
CA THR A 618 -0.34 16.08 11.08
C THR A 618 1.19 15.94 11.10
N PRO A 619 1.92 16.67 11.96
CA PRO A 619 3.37 16.55 12.04
C PRO A 619 3.82 15.11 12.37
N GLU A 620 3.11 14.42 13.24
CA GLU A 620 3.40 13.04 13.63
C GLU A 620 3.27 12.09 12.43
N PHE A 621 2.19 12.20 11.65
CA PHE A 621 2.00 11.37 10.48
C PHE A 621 2.97 11.70 9.36
N LEU A 622 3.32 12.99 9.18
CA LEU A 622 4.35 13.40 8.24
C LEU A 622 5.71 12.77 8.60
N ALA A 623 6.09 12.77 9.88
CA ALA A 623 7.31 12.12 10.32
C ALA A 623 7.25 10.59 10.09
N LEU A 624 6.12 9.97 10.39
CA LEU A 624 5.91 8.53 10.17
C LEU A 624 6.11 8.16 8.69
N ILE A 625 5.47 8.86 7.75
CA ILE A 625 5.60 8.56 6.32
C ILE A 625 7.00 8.87 5.78
N VAL A 626 7.66 9.94 6.23
CA VAL A 626 9.05 10.22 5.84
C VAL A 626 9.99 9.09 6.28
N ASN A 627 9.73 8.48 7.44
CA ASN A 627 10.54 7.37 7.95
C ASN A 627 10.21 6.01 7.32
N SER A 628 8.97 5.77 6.87
CA SER A 628 8.51 4.41 6.52
C SER A 628 7.95 4.25 5.10
N ASP A 629 7.48 5.32 4.45
CA ASP A 629 6.88 5.27 3.13
C ASP A 629 7.93 5.46 2.02
N VAL A 630 7.73 4.79 0.89
CA VAL A 630 8.55 4.94 -0.33
C VAL A 630 8.16 6.17 -1.14
N HIS A 631 7.03 6.82 -0.84
CA HIS A 631 6.60 8.05 -1.49
C HIS A 631 7.19 9.28 -0.79
N SER A 632 7.55 10.28 -1.57
CA SER A 632 7.83 11.62 -1.04
C SER A 632 6.54 12.28 -0.54
N PRO A 633 6.57 13.10 0.54
CA PRO A 633 5.41 13.88 0.96
C PRO A 633 4.78 14.69 -0.17
N ASN A 634 3.45 14.82 -0.18
CA ASN A 634 2.67 15.41 -1.28
C ASN A 634 3.19 16.78 -1.74
N ILE A 635 3.62 17.63 -0.82
CA ILE A 635 4.25 18.94 -1.15
C ILE A 635 5.46 18.77 -2.08
N PHE A 636 6.29 17.75 -1.87
CA PHE A 636 7.49 17.50 -2.69
C PHE A 636 7.17 16.80 -3.99
N ARG A 637 6.09 16.04 -4.07
CA ARG A 637 5.56 15.52 -5.34
C ARG A 637 5.17 16.67 -6.29
N VAL A 638 4.93 17.86 -5.76
CA VAL A 638 4.69 19.09 -6.54
C VAL A 638 5.96 19.96 -6.60
N ASN A 639 6.44 20.44 -5.45
CA ASN A 639 7.49 21.47 -5.41
C ASN A 639 8.90 20.93 -5.73
N ALA A 640 9.15 19.64 -5.56
CA ALA A 640 10.44 19.06 -5.98
C ALA A 640 10.36 18.39 -7.36
N ALA A 641 9.19 17.92 -7.80
CA ALA A 641 9.03 17.33 -9.12
C ALA A 641 8.97 18.38 -10.25
N LEU A 642 8.18 19.45 -10.11
CA LEU A 642 7.96 20.44 -11.17
C LEU A 642 9.23 21.20 -11.60
N PRO A 643 10.19 21.52 -10.73
CA PRO A 643 11.46 22.12 -11.14
C PRO A 643 12.28 21.31 -12.14
N MET A 644 11.99 20.03 -12.30
CA MET A 644 12.62 19.15 -13.30
C MET A 644 11.90 19.15 -14.67
N ILE A 645 10.78 19.89 -14.83
CA ILE A 645 9.87 19.78 -15.98
C ILE A 645 9.91 21.06 -16.82
N ASP A 646 10.52 21.04 -18.00
CA ASP A 646 10.68 22.21 -18.88
C ASP A 646 9.36 22.92 -19.20
N SER A 647 8.30 22.17 -19.53
CA SER A 647 7.00 22.73 -19.90
C SER A 647 6.28 23.47 -18.76
N TRP A 648 6.63 23.19 -17.50
CA TRP A 648 6.13 23.99 -16.36
C TRP A 648 6.74 25.38 -16.33
N TYR A 649 8.03 25.51 -16.69
CA TYR A 649 8.69 26.82 -16.82
C TYR A 649 7.99 27.68 -17.86
N ASP A 650 7.64 27.11 -18.99
CA ASP A 650 6.97 27.80 -20.09
C ASP A 650 5.54 28.23 -19.68
N ALA A 651 4.78 27.33 -19.03
CA ALA A 651 3.40 27.56 -18.63
C ALA A 651 3.26 28.74 -17.63
N PHE A 652 4.21 28.89 -16.71
CA PHE A 652 4.17 29.91 -15.64
C PHE A 652 5.25 30.98 -15.77
N ASN A 653 6.00 31.01 -16.87
CA ASN A 653 7.07 31.98 -17.12
C ASN A 653 8.07 32.08 -15.97
N ILE A 654 8.55 30.93 -15.49
CA ILE A 654 9.46 30.81 -14.36
C ILE A 654 10.82 31.44 -14.72
N GLN A 655 11.33 32.31 -13.86
CA GLN A 655 12.54 33.08 -14.09
C GLN A 655 13.72 32.56 -13.28
N PRO A 656 14.98 32.81 -13.72
CA PRO A 656 16.18 32.43 -12.95
C PRO A 656 16.27 33.01 -11.52
N THR A 657 15.47 34.02 -11.22
CA THR A 657 15.37 34.68 -9.90
C THR A 657 14.37 34.02 -8.96
N ASP A 658 13.55 33.10 -9.46
CA ASP A 658 12.53 32.41 -8.67
C ASP A 658 13.15 31.28 -7.85
N LYS A 659 12.60 30.99 -6.66
CA LYS A 659 13.19 30.06 -5.70
C LYS A 659 13.24 28.61 -6.18
N MET A 660 12.24 28.22 -6.97
CA MET A 660 12.13 26.86 -7.53
C MET A 660 12.89 26.70 -8.86
N PHE A 661 13.63 27.73 -9.31
CA PHE A 661 14.37 27.63 -10.55
C PHE A 661 15.60 26.72 -10.44
N ILE A 662 15.66 25.74 -11.34
CA ILE A 662 16.85 24.89 -11.56
C ILE A 662 17.37 25.13 -12.99
N PRO A 663 18.66 25.39 -13.19
CA PRO A 663 19.24 25.49 -14.53
C PRO A 663 18.96 24.20 -15.35
N LYS A 664 18.70 24.36 -16.65
CA LYS A 664 18.28 23.26 -17.52
C LYS A 664 19.24 22.09 -17.54
N ASP A 665 20.53 22.37 -17.51
CA ASP A 665 21.64 21.38 -17.49
C ASP A 665 21.74 20.58 -16.19
N LYS A 666 21.03 21.03 -15.15
CA LYS A 666 20.96 20.36 -13.82
C LYS A 666 19.64 19.61 -13.58
N ARG A 667 18.70 19.68 -14.53
CA ARG A 667 17.42 18.96 -14.41
C ARG A 667 17.60 17.47 -14.74
N ALA A 668 17.02 16.64 -13.90
CA ALA A 668 17.01 15.21 -14.18
C ALA A 668 16.07 14.89 -15.36
N LEU A 669 16.61 14.51 -16.48
CA LEU A 669 15.86 14.01 -17.64
C LEU A 669 16.05 12.50 -17.73
N VAL A 670 15.10 11.75 -17.18
CA VAL A 670 15.17 10.27 -17.17
C VAL A 670 14.67 9.73 -18.51
N TRP A 671 13.50 10.19 -18.99
CA TRP A 671 12.87 9.73 -20.25
C TRP A 671 12.71 10.81 -21.30
#